data_6af0edbe0df8e3187ef8063df7e9870e
#
_entry.id   6af0edbe0df8e3187ef8063df7e9870e
#
_cell.length_a   1.000
_cell.length_b   1.000
_cell.length_c   1.000
_cell.angle_alpha   90.00
_cell.angle_beta   90.00
_cell.angle_gamma   90.00
#
_symmetry.space_group_name_H-M   'P 1'
#
loop_
_entity.id
_entity.type
_entity.pdbx_description
1 polymer ?
#
loop_
_entity_poly.entity_id
_entity_poly.type
_entity_poly.pdbx_seq_one_letter_code
_entity_poly.pdbx_strand_id
1 'polypeptide(L)'
;MTPLERVSSIKVKLGLLVAASALVAAVVASVGRLAGVSPWMSIPVTIGIALAVTQLLAAGMTSPLRQMTLAARRMARGDYTVSVPAEGADEVGQLGRAFNTMASDLGAVDRERRDLVANVSHELRTPLAALTVVLENLVDGVGSDPAALQTALGQAERLSRLVEDLLDLARVDAGKAPLSTSSVELEALLTTCVAEVRADGREVSYEVSAPEDLVVDADPDRLSQLVVNLLDNAARHSPRGGVVTVRVGLDGERYHLEVLDSGPGVPAADRGRVFEPFGTLSASAEGGGTGLGLAIARWVTDLHGGTIAFLDPLPGAAGARVRVDLPLRPPARPVLHRPIPTHEEPQMPTTPPAADPAESSSASEPARSEQPATAAPSVLDDIFGTYWPDSGVPGRFGLFIGAVVAGLLGGLLIPDRNAGLGTVVVLLTAGGVVMLAGREQRGGSRPTWFQGVCYVLFALLASVSVFRDAEWIVALCLITAIAVLLCASTLAKTLLGIVLTGISWPLAGLRGIPWLGRTLTSVSGRGHGAAVARTTALSLLGLVIVGLLVTTADAVLGSWVDRFVPDVRPDTFAARIFMTVFVFGVVLGAAYLAVNPPRIDRSERTSQPVANRYEWLAPVGVVVAVFAAFLIAQATAVFGGEDHLRATTGLTYAEYVHQGFGQLTVATALTLLVIWAAARKAPVETVSDRLWLRVALGLLAAEAMVVVGSALYRMHLYQEAYGFTQLRLVVDVFEAWLGLLVIAGLVAAVAGGAIGRGVWLGRFALVSGAVALLGIAAINPDAWIAEHNVSRYEETGKIDTFYLRGLSDDAVPALEKLPDDLRLCILAPSDRDGDWLEWNLGRERADGMTPTYVPPSAAEPDEYEAGAKPAAVCPDEPRYVD
;
A
#
# COMPACT_ATOMS: atom_id res chain seq x y z
N MET A 1 11.56 -20.67 4.24
CA MET A 1 12.68 -19.82 4.75
C MET A 1 13.20 -18.97 3.60
N THR A 2 12.99 -17.68 3.65
CA THR A 2 13.52 -16.76 2.65
C THR A 2 15.01 -16.56 2.86
N PRO A 3 15.84 -16.42 1.81
CA PRO A 3 17.30 -16.29 1.96
C PRO A 3 17.74 -15.10 2.82
N LEU A 4 16.86 -14.14 3.08
CA LEU A 4 17.10 -12.93 3.87
C LEU A 4 16.82 -13.08 5.38
N GLU A 5 16.26 -14.20 5.85
CA GLU A 5 15.96 -14.43 7.27
C GLU A 5 17.23 -14.53 8.14
N ARG A 6 18.37 -14.91 7.54
CA ARG A 6 19.67 -15.04 8.25
C ARG A 6 20.41 -13.71 8.43
N VAL A 7 19.96 -12.64 7.82
CA VAL A 7 20.60 -11.33 7.90
C VAL A 7 20.06 -10.57 9.10
N SER A 8 20.94 -10.23 10.04
CA SER A 8 20.59 -9.64 11.34
C SER A 8 20.33 -8.13 11.33
N SER A 9 20.47 -7.44 10.21
CA SER A 9 20.24 -6.00 10.13
C SER A 9 19.37 -5.62 8.93
N ILE A 10 18.39 -4.76 9.19
CA ILE A 10 17.48 -4.21 8.17
C ILE A 10 18.24 -3.37 7.12
N LYS A 11 19.32 -2.68 7.53
CA LYS A 11 20.16 -1.89 6.63
C LYS A 11 20.87 -2.79 5.60
N VAL A 12 21.38 -3.95 6.06
CA VAL A 12 22.04 -4.93 5.18
C VAL A 12 21.02 -5.58 4.24
N LYS A 13 19.83 -5.92 4.74
CA LYS A 13 18.71 -6.43 3.89
C LYS A 13 18.33 -5.42 2.80
N LEU A 14 18.22 -4.14 3.14
CA LEU A 14 17.91 -3.07 2.19
C LEU A 14 19.04 -2.90 1.16
N GLY A 15 20.29 -2.94 1.60
CA GLY A 15 21.46 -2.90 0.71
C GLY A 15 21.51 -4.08 -0.27
N LEU A 16 21.23 -5.30 0.20
CA LEU A 16 21.13 -6.49 -0.65
C LEU A 16 19.96 -6.39 -1.64
N LEU A 17 18.83 -5.83 -1.24
CA LEU A 17 17.67 -5.60 -2.10
C LEU A 17 18.02 -4.65 -3.25
N VAL A 18 18.67 -3.52 -2.94
CA VAL A 18 19.11 -2.54 -3.94
C VAL A 18 20.15 -3.16 -4.87
N ALA A 19 21.13 -3.89 -4.33
CA ALA A 19 22.17 -4.55 -5.12
C ALA A 19 21.57 -5.63 -6.05
N ALA A 20 20.65 -6.46 -5.55
CA ALA A 20 19.98 -7.49 -6.35
C ALA A 20 19.14 -6.88 -7.48
N SER A 21 18.37 -5.82 -7.20
CA SER A 21 17.57 -5.16 -8.22
C SER A 21 18.44 -4.48 -9.29
N ALA A 22 19.54 -3.85 -8.88
CA ALA A 22 20.51 -3.25 -9.81
C ALA A 22 21.21 -4.30 -10.67
N LEU A 23 21.59 -5.44 -10.09
CA LEU A 23 22.22 -6.55 -10.83
C LEU A 23 21.26 -7.13 -11.88
N VAL A 24 20.01 -7.39 -11.49
CA VAL A 24 18.97 -7.89 -12.41
C VAL A 24 18.71 -6.88 -13.53
N ALA A 25 18.63 -5.60 -13.22
CA ALA A 25 18.48 -4.55 -14.21
C ALA A 25 19.67 -4.52 -15.19
N ALA A 26 20.91 -4.63 -14.70
CA ALA A 26 22.11 -4.66 -15.53
C ALA A 26 22.16 -5.89 -16.44
N VAL A 27 21.78 -7.07 -15.92
CA VAL A 27 21.71 -8.31 -16.71
C VAL A 27 20.67 -8.20 -17.82
N VAL A 28 19.45 -7.77 -17.50
CA VAL A 28 18.34 -7.62 -18.47
C VAL A 28 18.71 -6.59 -19.55
N ALA A 29 19.28 -5.46 -19.17
CA ALA A 29 19.72 -4.44 -20.11
C ALA A 29 20.88 -4.93 -21.01
N SER A 30 21.80 -5.77 -20.46
CA SER A 30 22.90 -6.36 -21.22
C SER A 30 22.40 -7.41 -22.21
N VAL A 31 21.49 -8.28 -21.78
CA VAL A 31 20.86 -9.29 -22.66
C VAL A 31 20.05 -8.60 -23.77
N GLY A 32 19.30 -7.54 -23.44
CA GLY A 32 18.58 -6.75 -24.46
C GLY A 32 19.49 -6.15 -25.52
N ARG A 33 20.66 -5.60 -25.12
CA ARG A 33 21.66 -5.08 -26.05
C ARG A 33 22.29 -6.16 -26.91
N LEU A 34 22.65 -7.31 -26.33
CA LEU A 34 23.19 -8.46 -27.05
C LEU A 34 22.17 -9.05 -28.03
N ALA A 35 20.89 -8.95 -27.74
CA ALA A 35 19.79 -9.39 -28.58
C ALA A 35 19.36 -8.34 -29.63
N GLY A 36 20.07 -7.22 -29.79
CA GLY A 36 19.74 -6.18 -30.76
C GLY A 36 18.44 -5.44 -30.50
N VAL A 37 17.87 -5.56 -29.27
CA VAL A 37 16.61 -4.92 -28.91
C VAL A 37 16.81 -3.41 -28.72
N SER A 38 15.99 -2.60 -29.40
CA SER A 38 16.01 -1.15 -29.28
C SER A 38 15.95 -0.68 -27.80
N PRO A 39 16.75 0.33 -27.40
CA PRO A 39 16.73 0.87 -26.04
C PRO A 39 15.33 1.25 -25.54
N TRP A 40 14.46 1.72 -26.41
CA TRP A 40 13.08 2.10 -26.10
C TRP A 40 12.21 0.92 -25.66
N MET A 41 12.50 -0.30 -26.10
CA MET A 41 11.82 -1.53 -25.65
C MET A 41 12.50 -2.14 -24.43
N SER A 42 13.84 -2.13 -24.38
CA SER A 42 14.60 -2.76 -23.29
C SER A 42 14.48 -1.99 -21.96
N ILE A 43 14.41 -0.64 -21.99
CA ILE A 43 14.29 0.19 -20.78
C ILE A 43 13.02 -0.11 -19.97
N PRO A 44 11.79 -0.09 -20.54
CA PRO A 44 10.58 -0.40 -19.79
C PRO A 44 10.57 -1.82 -19.20
N VAL A 45 11.10 -2.80 -19.93
CA VAL A 45 11.23 -4.19 -19.47
C VAL A 45 12.19 -4.30 -18.29
N THR A 46 13.35 -3.67 -18.41
CA THR A 46 14.37 -3.62 -17.36
C THR A 46 13.79 -2.98 -16.07
N ILE A 47 13.11 -1.83 -16.21
CA ILE A 47 12.44 -1.15 -15.09
C ILE A 47 11.37 -2.05 -14.48
N GLY A 48 10.53 -2.68 -15.32
CA GLY A 48 9.45 -3.56 -14.86
C GLY A 48 9.97 -4.76 -14.06
N ILE A 49 10.99 -5.45 -14.56
CA ILE A 49 11.62 -6.61 -13.89
C ILE A 49 12.33 -6.16 -12.60
N ALA A 50 13.11 -5.06 -12.65
CA ALA A 50 13.78 -4.54 -11.46
C ALA A 50 12.76 -4.14 -10.36
N LEU A 51 11.66 -3.49 -10.75
CA LEU A 51 10.57 -3.14 -9.81
C LEU A 51 9.90 -4.38 -9.24
N ALA A 52 9.67 -5.41 -10.07
CA ALA A 52 9.10 -6.68 -9.66
C ALA A 52 9.97 -7.39 -8.61
N VAL A 53 11.26 -7.49 -8.86
CA VAL A 53 12.24 -8.08 -7.93
C VAL A 53 12.31 -7.26 -6.64
N THR A 54 12.35 -5.94 -6.75
CA THR A 54 12.36 -5.04 -5.59
C THR A 54 11.11 -5.24 -4.73
N GLN A 55 9.93 -5.31 -5.33
CA GLN A 55 8.66 -5.52 -4.61
C GLN A 55 8.59 -6.90 -3.94
N LEU A 56 9.04 -7.94 -4.64
CA LEU A 56 9.06 -9.30 -4.08
C LEU A 56 9.95 -9.39 -2.83
N LEU A 57 11.14 -8.80 -2.88
CA LEU A 57 12.07 -8.79 -1.76
C LEU A 57 11.62 -7.85 -0.63
N ALA A 58 11.06 -6.70 -0.95
CA ALA A 58 10.54 -5.73 0.04
C ALA A 58 9.31 -6.25 0.79
N ALA A 59 8.51 -7.13 0.19
CA ALA A 59 7.33 -7.73 0.82
C ALA A 59 7.68 -8.49 2.10
N GLY A 60 8.81 -9.22 2.10
CA GLY A 60 9.31 -9.93 3.29
C GLY A 60 9.67 -9.02 4.46
N MET A 61 10.06 -7.77 4.19
CA MET A 61 10.45 -6.79 5.22
C MET A 61 9.27 -6.00 5.77
N THR A 62 8.26 -5.71 4.95
CA THR A 62 7.13 -4.85 5.32
C THR A 62 5.95 -5.61 5.93
N SER A 63 5.81 -6.91 5.64
CA SER A 63 4.73 -7.78 6.15
C SER A 63 4.68 -7.81 7.68
N PRO A 64 5.80 -8.05 8.43
CA PRO A 64 5.78 -8.06 9.90
C PRO A 64 5.33 -6.73 10.50
N LEU A 65 5.79 -5.60 9.96
CA LEU A 65 5.41 -4.26 10.44
C LEU A 65 3.91 -3.99 10.26
N ARG A 66 3.33 -4.48 9.17
CA ARG A 66 1.89 -4.38 8.92
C ARG A 66 1.08 -5.24 9.89
N GLN A 67 1.56 -6.45 10.19
CA GLN A 67 0.95 -7.32 11.19
C GLN A 67 0.99 -6.69 12.59
N MET A 68 2.11 -6.08 12.98
CA MET A 68 2.21 -5.31 14.22
C MET A 68 1.22 -4.16 14.28
N THR A 69 1.03 -3.42 13.16
CA THR A 69 0.05 -2.33 13.10
C THR A 69 -1.39 -2.84 13.29
N LEU A 70 -1.73 -4.00 12.69
CA LEU A 70 -3.03 -4.62 12.85
C LEU A 70 -3.22 -5.16 14.28
N ALA A 71 -2.20 -5.80 14.85
CA ALA A 71 -2.20 -6.29 16.22
C ALA A 71 -2.36 -5.13 17.22
N ALA A 72 -1.64 -4.01 17.03
CA ALA A 72 -1.78 -2.81 17.86
C ALA A 72 -3.20 -2.23 17.82
N ARG A 73 -3.87 -2.24 16.66
CA ARG A 73 -5.28 -1.82 16.53
C ARG A 73 -6.25 -2.77 17.22
N ARG A 74 -5.94 -4.05 17.33
CA ARG A 74 -6.74 -5.02 18.11
C ARG A 74 -6.52 -4.81 19.59
N MET A 75 -5.27 -4.61 20.05
CA MET A 75 -4.95 -4.26 21.44
C MET A 75 -5.66 -2.99 21.89
N ALA A 76 -5.70 -1.95 21.05
CA ALA A 76 -6.43 -0.71 21.34
C ALA A 76 -7.95 -0.91 21.54
N ARG A 77 -8.49 -2.05 21.13
CA ARG A 77 -9.89 -2.47 21.32
C ARG A 77 -10.07 -3.46 22.47
N GLY A 78 -9.02 -3.70 23.26
CA GLY A 78 -9.04 -4.60 24.41
C GLY A 78 -8.76 -6.07 24.11
N ASP A 79 -8.31 -6.42 22.90
CA ASP A 79 -7.91 -7.77 22.55
C ASP A 79 -6.39 -7.94 22.73
N TYR A 80 -6.00 -8.39 23.90
CA TYR A 80 -4.59 -8.60 24.27
C TYR A 80 -4.10 -10.03 23.99
N THR A 81 -4.92 -10.88 23.35
CA THR A 81 -4.52 -12.26 22.99
C THR A 81 -3.71 -12.32 21.70
N VAL A 82 -3.51 -11.16 21.05
CA VAL A 82 -2.80 -11.06 19.78
C VAL A 82 -1.30 -11.24 19.96
N SER A 83 -0.70 -12.08 19.11
CA SER A 83 0.74 -12.20 18.99
C SER A 83 1.18 -11.94 17.56
N VAL A 84 2.40 -11.44 17.39
CA VAL A 84 3.02 -11.19 16.08
C VAL A 84 4.22 -12.11 15.90
N PRO A 85 4.53 -12.54 14.65
CA PRO A 85 5.72 -13.35 14.38
C PRO A 85 6.99 -12.59 14.79
N ALA A 86 7.83 -13.21 15.62
CA ALA A 86 9.02 -12.60 16.20
C ALA A 86 10.30 -13.44 15.95
N GLU A 87 10.27 -14.25 14.86
CA GLU A 87 11.33 -15.24 14.54
C GLU A 87 12.62 -14.59 13.98
N GLY A 88 12.54 -13.33 13.50
CA GLY A 88 13.70 -12.62 12.97
C GLY A 88 14.74 -12.26 14.02
N ALA A 89 16.04 -12.37 13.67
CA ALA A 89 17.16 -11.90 14.49
C ALA A 89 17.46 -10.41 14.30
N ASP A 90 16.73 -9.71 13.42
CA ASP A 90 16.87 -8.30 13.08
C ASP A 90 16.08 -7.37 14.01
N GLU A 91 16.17 -6.08 13.73
CA GLU A 91 15.48 -5.02 14.49
C GLU A 91 13.95 -5.20 14.50
N VAL A 92 13.36 -5.78 13.41
CA VAL A 92 11.94 -6.07 13.34
C VAL A 92 11.55 -7.24 14.25
N GLY A 93 12.38 -8.30 14.30
CA GLY A 93 12.18 -9.41 15.22
C GLY A 93 12.29 -8.98 16.68
N GLN A 94 13.24 -8.07 17.00
CA GLN A 94 13.35 -7.48 18.36
C GLN A 94 12.09 -6.69 18.72
N LEU A 95 11.60 -5.87 17.80
CA LEU A 95 10.35 -5.12 17.99
C LEU A 95 9.15 -6.06 18.18
N GLY A 96 9.11 -7.18 17.44
CA GLY A 96 8.05 -8.20 17.60
C GLY A 96 8.07 -8.84 18.98
N ARG A 97 9.25 -9.19 19.51
CA ARG A 97 9.39 -9.73 20.89
C ARG A 97 8.92 -8.73 21.92
N ALA A 98 9.40 -7.48 21.85
CA ALA A 98 8.98 -6.41 22.76
C ALA A 98 7.45 -6.16 22.70
N PHE A 99 6.85 -6.21 21.49
CA PHE A 99 5.41 -6.10 21.32
C PHE A 99 4.65 -7.25 21.98
N ASN A 100 5.11 -8.50 21.80
CA ASN A 100 4.45 -9.65 22.40
C ASN A 100 4.56 -9.64 23.95
N THR A 101 5.70 -9.21 24.50
CA THR A 101 5.86 -9.00 25.94
C THR A 101 4.85 -7.96 26.45
N MET A 102 4.78 -6.80 25.80
CA MET A 102 3.80 -5.75 26.18
C MET A 102 2.34 -6.24 26.08
N ALA A 103 1.99 -7.02 25.05
CA ALA A 103 0.65 -7.58 24.90
C ALA A 103 0.31 -8.55 26.05
N SER A 104 1.26 -9.39 26.43
CA SER A 104 1.13 -10.33 27.54
C SER A 104 0.96 -9.60 28.88
N ASP A 105 1.76 -8.56 29.13
CA ASP A 105 1.71 -7.78 30.37
C ASP A 105 0.38 -7.04 30.49
N LEU A 106 -0.06 -6.37 29.41
CA LEU A 106 -1.36 -5.71 29.40
C LEU A 106 -2.53 -6.70 29.56
N GLY A 107 -2.41 -7.89 28.96
CA GLY A 107 -3.39 -8.95 29.11
C GLY A 107 -3.45 -9.50 30.53
N ALA A 108 -2.34 -9.55 31.27
CA ALA A 108 -2.30 -9.93 32.67
C ALA A 108 -2.99 -8.88 33.55
N VAL A 109 -2.68 -7.60 33.37
CA VAL A 109 -3.31 -6.48 34.09
C VAL A 109 -4.82 -6.41 33.85
N ASP A 110 -5.27 -6.63 32.60
CA ASP A 110 -6.70 -6.59 32.28
C ASP A 110 -7.47 -7.78 32.89
N ARG A 111 -6.85 -8.95 32.99
CA ARG A 111 -7.42 -10.10 33.70
C ARG A 111 -7.54 -9.82 35.19
N GLU A 112 -6.46 -9.37 35.83
CA GLU A 112 -6.44 -9.02 37.25
C GLU A 112 -7.52 -8.01 37.58
N ARG A 113 -7.69 -6.96 36.77
CA ARG A 113 -8.74 -5.97 36.90
C ARG A 113 -10.16 -6.57 36.81
N ARG A 114 -10.38 -7.49 35.84
CA ARG A 114 -11.69 -8.13 35.67
C ARG A 114 -12.00 -9.05 36.85
N ASP A 115 -11.02 -9.80 37.31
CA ASP A 115 -11.18 -10.71 38.45
C ASP A 115 -11.49 -9.92 39.72
N LEU A 116 -10.82 -8.78 39.94
CA LEU A 116 -11.12 -7.85 41.03
C LEU A 116 -12.58 -7.36 40.96
N VAL A 117 -13.02 -6.86 39.78
CA VAL A 117 -14.42 -6.36 39.63
C VAL A 117 -15.44 -7.48 39.84
N ALA A 118 -15.16 -8.70 39.35
CA ALA A 118 -16.03 -9.84 39.56
C ALA A 118 -16.14 -10.24 41.02
N ASN A 119 -15.01 -10.30 41.74
CA ASN A 119 -14.99 -10.63 43.17
C ASN A 119 -15.67 -9.57 44.04
N VAL A 120 -15.39 -8.28 43.78
CA VAL A 120 -16.09 -7.17 44.46
C VAL A 120 -17.59 -7.26 44.23
N SER A 121 -18.05 -7.52 43.00
CA SER A 121 -19.46 -7.64 42.68
C SER A 121 -20.14 -8.79 43.44
N HIS A 122 -19.42 -9.90 43.60
CA HIS A 122 -19.93 -11.08 44.34
C HIS A 122 -20.03 -10.79 45.82
N GLU A 123 -18.97 -10.22 46.45
CA GLU A 123 -18.92 -9.94 47.88
C GLU A 123 -19.89 -8.84 48.32
N LEU A 124 -20.23 -7.90 47.44
CA LEU A 124 -21.27 -6.89 47.70
C LEU A 124 -22.70 -7.47 47.55
N ARG A 125 -22.90 -8.37 46.59
CA ARG A 125 -24.25 -8.92 46.32
C ARG A 125 -24.77 -9.76 47.46
N THR A 126 -23.92 -10.58 48.09
CA THR A 126 -24.30 -11.50 49.17
C THR A 126 -24.89 -10.78 50.40
N PRO A 127 -24.20 -9.80 51.07
CA PRO A 127 -24.78 -9.11 52.20
C PRO A 127 -26.00 -8.24 51.83
N LEU A 128 -25.99 -7.66 50.62
CA LEU A 128 -27.10 -6.88 50.11
C LEU A 128 -28.37 -7.72 49.93
N ALA A 129 -28.22 -8.93 49.34
CA ALA A 129 -29.35 -9.86 49.21
C ALA A 129 -29.88 -10.31 50.59
N ALA A 130 -28.99 -10.64 51.55
CA ALA A 130 -29.39 -11.01 52.90
C ALA A 130 -30.12 -9.86 53.59
N LEU A 131 -29.62 -8.61 53.48
CA LEU A 131 -30.26 -7.40 54.02
C LEU A 131 -31.64 -7.19 53.39
N THR A 132 -31.77 -7.35 52.06
CA THR A 132 -33.03 -7.18 51.34
C THR A 132 -34.09 -8.18 51.87
N VAL A 133 -33.70 -9.48 51.97
CA VAL A 133 -34.64 -10.51 52.52
C VAL A 133 -35.09 -10.23 53.92
N VAL A 134 -34.19 -9.78 54.81
CA VAL A 134 -34.58 -9.42 56.19
C VAL A 134 -35.53 -8.22 56.20
N LEU A 135 -35.27 -7.20 55.39
CA LEU A 135 -36.14 -6.00 55.30
C LEU A 135 -37.47 -6.35 54.63
N GLU A 136 -37.54 -7.19 53.60
CA GLU A 136 -38.77 -7.67 52.97
C GLU A 136 -39.64 -8.43 53.98
N ASN A 137 -39.05 -9.37 54.77
CA ASN A 137 -39.75 -10.09 55.80
C ASN A 137 -40.34 -9.13 56.91
N LEU A 138 -39.58 -8.07 57.27
CA LEU A 138 -40.03 -7.05 58.22
C LEU A 138 -41.21 -6.21 57.65
N VAL A 139 -41.20 -5.87 56.41
CA VAL A 139 -42.24 -5.15 55.66
C VAL A 139 -43.53 -5.99 55.58
N ASP A 140 -43.38 -7.31 55.32
CA ASP A 140 -44.47 -8.25 55.17
C ASP A 140 -45.06 -8.69 56.56
N GLY A 141 -44.52 -8.18 57.64
CA GLY A 141 -44.99 -8.45 59.01
C GLY A 141 -44.62 -9.87 59.49
N VAL A 142 -43.72 -10.57 58.80
CA VAL A 142 -43.19 -11.89 59.13
C VAL A 142 -41.87 -11.65 59.90
N GLY A 143 -41.94 -11.66 61.28
CA GLY A 143 -40.72 -11.58 62.09
C GLY A 143 -40.35 -10.17 62.54
N SER A 144 -41.25 -9.55 63.33
CA SER A 144 -40.99 -8.30 64.05
C SER A 144 -40.16 -8.50 65.34
N ASP A 145 -39.33 -9.52 65.38
CA ASP A 145 -38.42 -9.82 66.50
C ASP A 145 -37.19 -8.86 66.43
N PRO A 146 -36.78 -8.32 67.57
CA PRO A 146 -35.54 -7.53 67.71
C PRO A 146 -34.28 -8.21 67.11
N ALA A 147 -34.27 -9.52 67.07
CA ALA A 147 -33.18 -10.30 66.45
C ALA A 147 -33.06 -10.08 64.93
N ALA A 148 -34.17 -9.90 64.22
CA ALA A 148 -34.14 -9.61 62.78
C ALA A 148 -33.54 -8.25 62.47
N LEU A 149 -33.88 -7.20 63.28
CA LEU A 149 -33.31 -5.88 63.20
C LEU A 149 -31.82 -5.86 63.51
N GLN A 150 -31.36 -6.65 64.47
CA GLN A 150 -29.93 -6.82 64.78
C GLN A 150 -29.20 -7.50 63.65
N THR A 151 -29.82 -8.49 62.99
CA THR A 151 -29.24 -9.16 61.81
C THR A 151 -29.12 -8.19 60.69
N ALA A 152 -30.13 -7.34 60.40
CA ALA A 152 -30.09 -6.34 59.37
C ALA A 152 -29.00 -5.28 59.65
N LEU A 153 -28.90 -4.82 60.89
CA LEU A 153 -27.86 -3.87 61.32
C LEU A 153 -26.45 -4.47 61.09
N GLY A 154 -26.25 -5.71 61.54
CA GLY A 154 -24.96 -6.42 61.33
C GLY A 154 -24.58 -6.58 59.88
N GLN A 155 -25.55 -6.82 58.97
CA GLN A 155 -25.28 -6.88 57.52
C GLN A 155 -24.97 -5.51 56.93
N ALA A 156 -25.60 -4.43 57.39
CA ALA A 156 -25.31 -3.06 56.97
C ALA A 156 -23.92 -2.62 57.41
N GLU A 157 -23.53 -2.91 58.66
CA GLU A 157 -22.19 -2.63 59.19
C GLU A 157 -21.11 -3.41 58.46
N ARG A 158 -21.41 -4.69 58.10
CA ARG A 158 -20.49 -5.48 57.29
C ARG A 158 -20.30 -4.88 55.89
N LEU A 159 -21.38 -4.42 55.24
CA LEU A 159 -21.32 -3.75 53.96
C LEU A 159 -20.52 -2.45 54.02
N SER A 160 -20.72 -1.65 55.10
CA SER A 160 -19.95 -0.39 55.29
C SER A 160 -18.47 -0.67 55.42
N ARG A 161 -18.04 -1.65 56.21
CA ARG A 161 -16.65 -2.05 56.34
C ARG A 161 -16.05 -2.51 54.98
N LEU A 162 -16.79 -3.30 54.24
CA LEU A 162 -16.35 -3.79 52.92
C LEU A 162 -16.16 -2.63 51.92
N VAL A 163 -17.03 -1.61 51.95
CA VAL A 163 -16.88 -0.40 51.11
C VAL A 163 -15.65 0.40 51.51
N GLU A 164 -15.41 0.56 52.82
CA GLU A 164 -14.20 1.26 53.36
C GLU A 164 -12.93 0.53 52.94
N ASP A 165 -12.87 -0.79 53.08
CA ASP A 165 -11.76 -1.66 52.63
C ASP A 165 -11.47 -1.49 51.15
N LEU A 166 -12.53 -1.41 50.31
CA LEU A 166 -12.40 -1.22 48.85
C LEU A 166 -11.89 0.20 48.50
N LEU A 167 -12.35 1.24 49.21
CA LEU A 167 -11.87 2.60 49.02
C LEU A 167 -10.39 2.73 49.42
N ASP A 168 -9.97 2.05 50.46
CA ASP A 168 -8.56 2.00 50.84
C ASP A 168 -7.73 1.28 49.79
N LEU A 169 -8.17 0.14 49.26
CA LEU A 169 -7.50 -0.58 48.16
C LEU A 169 -7.41 0.30 46.92
N ALA A 170 -8.46 1.02 46.54
CA ALA A 170 -8.47 1.90 45.37
C ALA A 170 -7.50 3.09 45.50
N ARG A 171 -7.31 3.61 46.76
CA ARG A 171 -6.30 4.65 47.06
C ARG A 171 -4.86 4.13 46.89
N VAL A 172 -4.62 2.84 47.16
CA VAL A 172 -3.36 2.15 46.94
C VAL A 172 -2.98 2.15 45.49
N ASP A 173 -3.88 1.69 44.60
CA ASP A 173 -3.63 1.61 43.15
C ASP A 173 -3.35 2.98 42.53
N ALA A 174 -3.91 4.04 43.09
CA ALA A 174 -3.71 5.42 42.65
C ALA A 174 -2.34 6.02 43.10
N GLY A 175 -1.57 5.34 43.97
CA GLY A 175 -0.29 5.85 44.50
C GLY A 175 -0.43 7.13 45.33
N LYS A 176 -1.60 7.44 45.89
CA LYS A 176 -1.97 8.72 46.50
C LYS A 176 -2.18 8.66 48.01
N ALA A 177 -1.57 7.71 48.69
CA ALA A 177 -1.70 7.61 50.15
C ALA A 177 -0.38 8.02 50.86
N PRO A 178 -0.14 9.31 51.13
CA PRO A 178 1.01 9.71 51.94
C PRO A 178 0.83 9.24 53.40
N LEU A 179 1.92 8.76 54.06
CA LEU A 179 1.93 8.46 55.46
C LEU A 179 1.94 9.76 56.27
N SER A 180 1.06 9.85 57.30
CA SER A 180 1.06 10.91 58.27
C SER A 180 1.80 10.44 59.54
N THR A 181 3.15 10.39 59.48
CA THR A 181 3.96 9.85 60.57
C THR A 181 3.97 10.75 61.79
N SER A 182 3.80 10.17 62.96
CA SER A 182 3.98 10.78 64.27
C SER A 182 4.67 9.80 65.21
N SER A 183 5.10 10.28 66.37
CA SER A 183 5.68 9.47 67.44
C SER A 183 4.58 8.69 68.16
N VAL A 184 4.63 7.37 68.07
CA VAL A 184 3.64 6.44 68.63
C VAL A 184 4.24 5.57 69.71
N GLU A 185 3.65 5.57 70.85
CA GLU A 185 3.92 4.64 71.94
C GLU A 185 3.27 3.30 71.65
N LEU A 186 4.06 2.28 71.33
CA LEU A 186 3.57 1.04 70.75
C LEU A 186 2.72 0.21 71.71
N GLU A 187 3.06 0.20 73.02
CA GLU A 187 2.32 -0.52 74.08
C GLU A 187 0.91 0.05 74.26
N ALA A 188 0.79 1.37 74.26
CA ALA A 188 -0.51 2.06 74.38
C ALA A 188 -1.39 1.79 73.16
N LEU A 189 -0.84 1.84 71.98
CA LEU A 189 -1.54 1.49 70.70
C LEU A 189 -2.00 0.04 70.72
N LEU A 190 -1.16 -0.92 71.07
CA LEU A 190 -1.53 -2.33 71.11
C LEU A 190 -2.63 -2.61 72.13
N THR A 191 -2.57 -1.97 73.31
CA THR A 191 -3.58 -2.07 74.34
C THR A 191 -4.93 -1.55 73.88
N THR A 192 -4.93 -0.45 73.11
CA THR A 192 -6.13 0.12 72.50
C THR A 192 -6.74 -0.81 71.44
N CYS A 193 -5.93 -1.34 70.53
CA CYS A 193 -6.35 -2.30 69.51
C CYS A 193 -6.93 -3.59 70.13
N VAL A 194 -6.32 -4.11 71.18
CA VAL A 194 -6.84 -5.29 71.90
C VAL A 194 -8.20 -4.98 72.58
N ALA A 195 -8.36 -3.79 73.17
CA ALA A 195 -9.63 -3.40 73.76
C ALA A 195 -10.73 -3.29 72.69
N GLU A 196 -10.41 -2.76 71.52
CA GLU A 196 -11.35 -2.69 70.37
C GLU A 196 -11.78 -4.09 69.90
N VAL A 197 -10.88 -4.98 69.62
CA VAL A 197 -11.20 -6.36 69.17
C VAL A 197 -11.90 -7.18 70.23
N ARG A 198 -11.64 -6.95 71.49
CA ARG A 198 -12.32 -7.57 72.60
C ARG A 198 -13.78 -7.16 72.71
N ALA A 199 -14.11 -5.95 72.29
CA ALA A 199 -15.50 -5.43 72.34
C ALA A 199 -16.45 -6.23 71.41
N ASP A 200 -15.91 -6.95 70.37
CA ASP A 200 -16.64 -7.84 69.46
C ASP A 200 -17.20 -9.10 70.17
N GLY A 201 -16.93 -9.26 71.50
CA GLY A 201 -17.57 -10.29 72.32
C GLY A 201 -17.17 -11.74 72.05
N ARG A 202 -16.04 -11.98 71.36
CA ARG A 202 -15.51 -13.33 71.15
C ARG A 202 -14.86 -13.88 72.45
N GLU A 203 -15.11 -15.14 72.75
CA GLU A 203 -14.54 -15.87 73.87
C GLU A 203 -13.07 -16.27 73.62
N VAL A 204 -12.19 -15.27 73.48
CA VAL A 204 -10.74 -15.44 73.33
C VAL A 204 -10.01 -14.52 74.28
N SER A 205 -8.92 -15.03 74.83
CA SER A 205 -8.03 -14.24 75.72
C SER A 205 -6.88 -13.64 74.93
N TYR A 206 -6.44 -12.43 75.36
CA TYR A 206 -5.34 -11.73 74.65
C TYR A 206 -4.22 -11.49 75.63
N GLU A 207 -2.97 -11.82 75.24
CA GLU A 207 -1.75 -11.56 75.97
C GLU A 207 -0.86 -10.64 75.15
N VAL A 208 -0.46 -9.50 75.70
CA VAL A 208 0.45 -8.53 75.07
C VAL A 208 1.77 -8.51 75.77
N SER A 209 2.85 -8.66 75.02
CA SER A 209 4.21 -8.55 75.54
C SER A 209 5.01 -7.60 74.63
N ALA A 210 5.18 -6.36 75.10
CA ALA A 210 5.92 -5.32 74.42
C ALA A 210 7.01 -4.77 75.36
N PRO A 211 8.15 -4.27 74.88
CA PRO A 211 9.12 -3.54 75.69
C PRO A 211 8.49 -2.26 76.23
N GLU A 212 8.71 -1.97 77.51
CA GLU A 212 8.26 -0.72 78.15
C GLU A 212 8.95 0.47 77.43
N ASP A 213 8.21 1.59 77.26
CA ASP A 213 8.65 2.83 76.59
C ASP A 213 9.12 2.73 75.15
N LEU A 214 8.72 1.72 74.35
CA LEU A 214 9.04 1.65 72.95
C LEU A 214 8.21 2.64 72.13
N VAL A 215 8.91 3.69 71.65
CA VAL A 215 8.34 4.73 70.78
C VAL A 215 8.85 4.53 69.35
N VAL A 216 7.94 4.52 68.36
CA VAL A 216 8.21 4.35 66.94
C VAL A 216 7.64 5.53 66.14
N ASP A 217 8.32 5.93 65.10
CA ASP A 217 7.75 6.89 64.14
C ASP A 217 6.87 6.13 63.15
N ALA A 218 5.56 6.31 63.18
CA ALA A 218 4.58 5.61 62.33
C ALA A 218 3.34 6.45 62.11
N ASP A 219 2.51 6.07 61.13
CA ASP A 219 1.16 6.58 60.98
C ASP A 219 0.24 5.81 61.94
N PRO A 220 -0.27 6.45 63.01
CA PRO A 220 -1.01 5.77 64.06
C PRO A 220 -2.31 5.10 63.59
N ASP A 221 -3.02 5.73 62.70
CA ASP A 221 -4.28 5.20 62.15
C ASP A 221 -4.01 3.95 61.25
N ARG A 222 -3.00 4.00 60.42
CA ARG A 222 -2.60 2.86 59.60
C ARG A 222 -1.98 1.73 60.41
N LEU A 223 -1.14 2.03 61.40
CA LEU A 223 -0.56 1.01 62.27
C LEU A 223 -1.66 0.35 63.13
N SER A 224 -2.63 1.10 63.63
CA SER A 224 -3.83 0.55 64.32
C SER A 224 -4.61 -0.38 63.37
N GLN A 225 -4.87 0.03 62.15
CA GLN A 225 -5.55 -0.77 61.10
C GLN A 225 -4.82 -2.09 60.84
N LEU A 226 -3.49 -2.07 60.72
CA LEU A 226 -2.65 -3.28 60.60
C LEU A 226 -2.84 -4.24 61.78
N VAL A 227 -2.72 -3.72 63.03
CA VAL A 227 -2.85 -4.53 64.24
C VAL A 227 -4.23 -5.10 64.39
N VAL A 228 -5.28 -4.29 64.24
CA VAL A 228 -6.71 -4.73 64.34
C VAL A 228 -6.99 -5.82 63.32
N ASN A 229 -6.57 -5.67 62.03
CA ASN A 229 -6.77 -6.71 61.03
C ASN A 229 -6.04 -8.05 61.40
N LEU A 230 -4.86 -8.00 61.99
CA LEU A 230 -4.15 -9.22 62.40
C LEU A 230 -4.82 -9.85 63.64
N LEU A 231 -5.25 -9.05 64.63
CA LEU A 231 -5.93 -9.51 65.82
C LEU A 231 -7.33 -10.08 65.54
N ASP A 232 -8.15 -9.42 64.68
CA ASP A 232 -9.46 -9.93 64.25
C ASP A 232 -9.32 -11.28 63.51
N ASN A 233 -8.33 -11.39 62.61
CA ASN A 233 -8.01 -12.62 61.92
C ASN A 233 -7.60 -13.74 62.91
N ALA A 234 -6.69 -13.47 63.85
CA ALA A 234 -6.27 -14.39 64.90
C ALA A 234 -7.40 -14.85 65.84
N ALA A 235 -8.23 -13.90 66.26
CA ALA A 235 -9.41 -14.20 67.09
C ALA A 235 -10.44 -15.03 66.39
N ARG A 236 -10.68 -14.79 65.09
CA ARG A 236 -11.66 -15.50 64.24
C ARG A 236 -11.28 -16.98 64.10
N HIS A 237 -10.01 -17.23 63.88
CA HIS A 237 -9.50 -18.57 63.65
C HIS A 237 -9.13 -19.36 64.91
N SER A 238 -9.13 -18.69 66.08
CA SER A 238 -8.91 -19.33 67.35
C SER A 238 -10.16 -20.06 67.88
N PRO A 239 -10.04 -21.22 68.51
CA PRO A 239 -11.17 -21.89 69.14
C PRO A 239 -11.68 -21.08 70.38
N ARG A 240 -12.92 -21.31 70.85
CA ARG A 240 -13.44 -20.72 72.07
C ARG A 240 -12.55 -21.05 73.27
N GLY A 241 -12.20 -20.04 74.03
CA GLY A 241 -11.26 -20.16 75.14
C GLY A 241 -9.77 -20.18 74.72
N GLY A 242 -9.47 -19.98 73.41
CA GLY A 242 -8.13 -19.87 72.88
C GLY A 242 -7.41 -18.61 73.36
N VAL A 243 -6.10 -18.57 73.17
CA VAL A 243 -5.24 -17.44 73.51
C VAL A 243 -4.64 -16.86 72.23
N VAL A 244 -4.76 -15.55 72.02
CA VAL A 244 -4.05 -14.77 71.02
C VAL A 244 -2.93 -14.00 71.70
N THR A 245 -1.72 -14.27 71.31
CA THR A 245 -0.52 -13.65 71.91
C THR A 245 0.12 -12.64 70.96
N VAL A 246 0.28 -11.40 71.39
CA VAL A 246 1.00 -10.35 70.65
C VAL A 246 2.38 -10.16 71.27
N ARG A 247 3.43 -10.32 70.50
CA ARG A 247 4.82 -10.13 70.95
C ARG A 247 5.52 -9.05 70.15
N VAL A 248 6.17 -8.14 70.80
CA VAL A 248 7.00 -7.12 70.15
C VAL A 248 8.45 -7.32 70.60
N GLY A 249 9.37 -7.34 69.62
CA GLY A 249 10.78 -7.40 69.85
C GLY A 249 11.53 -6.36 69.05
N LEU A 250 12.66 -5.88 69.57
CA LEU A 250 13.52 -4.92 68.94
C LEU A 250 14.67 -5.65 68.25
N ASP A 251 14.99 -5.31 67.00
CA ASP A 251 16.10 -5.90 66.25
C ASP A 251 16.88 -4.78 65.54
N GLY A 252 17.77 -4.13 66.30
CA GLY A 252 18.57 -2.98 65.88
C GLY A 252 17.72 -1.74 65.56
N GLU A 253 17.71 -1.31 64.28
CA GLU A 253 16.91 -0.17 63.81
C GLU A 253 15.50 -0.60 63.32
N ARG A 254 15.12 -1.86 63.57
CA ARG A 254 13.81 -2.41 63.23
C ARG A 254 13.12 -3.00 64.45
N TYR A 255 11.84 -3.05 64.45
CA TYR A 255 11.03 -3.81 65.43
C TYR A 255 10.20 -4.83 64.69
N HIS A 256 9.90 -5.95 65.38
CA HIS A 256 8.99 -6.93 64.85
C HIS A 256 7.77 -7.09 65.71
N LEU A 257 6.63 -7.20 65.10
CA LEU A 257 5.35 -7.53 65.75
C LEU A 257 4.97 -8.95 65.35
N GLU A 258 4.81 -9.82 66.31
CA GLU A 258 4.32 -11.19 66.11
C GLU A 258 2.92 -11.37 66.68
N VAL A 259 1.98 -11.88 65.89
CA VAL A 259 0.67 -12.30 66.34
C VAL A 259 0.58 -13.82 66.22
N LEU A 260 0.32 -14.51 67.35
CA LEU A 260 0.18 -15.93 67.45
C LEU A 260 -1.25 -16.27 67.84
N ASP A 261 -1.87 -17.17 67.10
CA ASP A 261 -3.23 -17.67 67.40
C ASP A 261 -3.18 -19.15 67.82
N SER A 262 -4.34 -19.66 68.28
CA SER A 262 -4.52 -21.06 68.71
C SER A 262 -5.31 -21.88 67.65
N GLY A 263 -5.37 -21.38 66.40
CA GLY A 263 -6.15 -21.95 65.31
C GLY A 263 -5.47 -23.15 64.59
N PRO A 264 -5.99 -23.52 63.42
CA PRO A 264 -5.45 -24.65 62.63
C PRO A 264 -4.15 -24.31 61.90
N GLY A 265 -3.73 -23.04 61.89
CA GLY A 265 -2.54 -22.58 61.18
C GLY A 265 -2.77 -22.42 59.67
N VAL A 266 -1.73 -21.96 58.89
CA VAL A 266 -1.75 -21.75 57.46
C VAL A 266 -0.79 -22.69 56.79
N PRO A 267 -1.22 -23.57 55.85
CA PRO A 267 -0.35 -24.47 55.10
C PRO A 267 0.75 -23.71 54.35
N ALA A 268 1.95 -24.27 54.28
CA ALA A 268 3.11 -23.59 53.66
C ALA A 268 2.88 -23.18 52.19
N ALA A 269 2.10 -23.98 51.42
CA ALA A 269 1.76 -23.70 50.02
C ALA A 269 0.85 -22.46 49.88
N ASP A 270 0.05 -22.10 50.88
CA ASP A 270 -0.93 -21.04 50.80
C ASP A 270 -0.48 -19.73 51.50
N ARG A 271 0.66 -19.73 52.19
CA ARG A 271 1.15 -18.57 52.99
C ARG A 271 1.36 -17.29 52.19
N GLY A 272 1.73 -17.42 50.86
CA GLY A 272 1.82 -16.27 49.96
C GLY A 272 0.48 -15.75 49.49
N ARG A 273 -0.43 -16.66 49.16
CA ARG A 273 -1.76 -16.37 48.59
C ARG A 273 -2.74 -15.72 49.54
N VAL A 274 -2.66 -16.02 50.85
CA VAL A 274 -3.55 -15.42 51.83
C VAL A 274 -3.39 -13.91 52.04
N PHE A 275 -2.31 -13.32 51.52
CA PHE A 275 -2.12 -11.86 51.48
C PHE A 275 -2.60 -11.21 50.16
N GLU A 276 -3.10 -11.99 49.21
CA GLU A 276 -3.72 -11.47 47.97
C GLU A 276 -5.14 -10.98 48.28
N PRO A 277 -5.64 -9.92 47.65
CA PRO A 277 -7.01 -9.47 47.81
C PRO A 277 -8.00 -10.63 47.55
N PHE A 278 -8.95 -10.83 48.46
CA PHE A 278 -9.93 -11.94 48.43
C PHE A 278 -9.33 -13.35 48.57
N GLY A 279 -8.06 -13.45 48.97
CA GLY A 279 -7.37 -14.72 49.22
C GLY A 279 -7.91 -15.46 50.43
N THR A 280 -8.92 -16.35 50.25
CA THR A 280 -9.45 -17.20 51.33
C THR A 280 -9.05 -18.65 51.13
N LEU A 281 -8.76 -19.38 52.24
CA LEU A 281 -8.58 -20.84 52.19
C LEU A 281 -9.94 -21.50 52.02
N SER A 282 -10.08 -22.42 51.08
CA SER A 282 -11.35 -23.09 50.70
C SER A 282 -12.09 -23.78 51.87
N ALA A 283 -11.39 -24.05 52.99
CA ALA A 283 -11.98 -24.64 54.18
C ALA A 283 -12.67 -23.64 55.12
N SER A 284 -12.54 -22.32 54.88
CA SER A 284 -13.02 -21.26 55.80
C SER A 284 -14.23 -20.51 55.26
N ALA A 285 -14.93 -21.02 54.26
CA ALA A 285 -16.05 -20.35 53.61
C ALA A 285 -17.26 -20.07 54.55
N GLU A 286 -17.36 -20.70 55.71
CA GLU A 286 -18.42 -20.50 56.69
C GLU A 286 -18.12 -19.40 57.73
N GLY A 287 -16.92 -18.82 57.74
CA GLY A 287 -16.43 -17.91 58.79
C GLY A 287 -16.60 -16.38 58.56
N GLY A 288 -17.19 -15.93 57.44
CA GLY A 288 -17.68 -14.54 57.30
C GLY A 288 -16.64 -13.43 57.15
N GLY A 289 -15.37 -13.72 56.74
CA GLY A 289 -14.36 -12.68 56.49
C GLY A 289 -14.41 -12.11 55.03
N THR A 290 -14.04 -10.84 54.85
CA THR A 290 -14.05 -10.17 53.54
C THR A 290 -12.88 -10.62 52.64
N GLY A 291 -11.86 -11.30 53.22
CA GLY A 291 -10.65 -11.65 52.49
C GLY A 291 -9.73 -10.47 52.15
N LEU A 292 -10.07 -9.26 52.60
CA LEU A 292 -9.30 -8.02 52.37
C LEU A 292 -8.38 -7.65 53.53
N GLY A 293 -8.68 -8.07 54.77
CA GLY A 293 -7.93 -7.65 55.95
C GLY A 293 -6.45 -7.98 55.93
N LEU A 294 -6.03 -9.19 55.49
CA LEU A 294 -4.60 -9.54 55.36
C LEU A 294 -3.92 -8.82 54.18
N ALA A 295 -4.63 -8.53 53.09
CA ALA A 295 -4.13 -7.74 52.00
C ALA A 295 -3.86 -6.28 52.43
N ILE A 296 -4.77 -5.71 53.22
CA ILE A 296 -4.61 -4.37 53.85
C ILE A 296 -3.42 -4.39 54.81
N ALA A 297 -3.30 -5.42 55.66
CA ALA A 297 -2.17 -5.56 56.59
C ALA A 297 -0.83 -5.58 55.83
N ARG A 298 -0.73 -6.32 54.75
CA ARG A 298 0.46 -6.33 53.89
C ARG A 298 0.73 -4.95 53.30
N TRP A 299 -0.28 -4.28 52.79
CA TRP A 299 -0.12 -2.95 52.20
C TRP A 299 0.34 -1.90 53.24
N VAL A 300 -0.22 -1.89 54.43
CA VAL A 300 0.23 -0.99 55.49
C VAL A 300 1.68 -1.26 55.88
N THR A 301 2.07 -2.53 55.91
CA THR A 301 3.45 -2.95 56.14
C THR A 301 4.39 -2.43 55.05
N ASP A 302 4.00 -2.58 53.77
CA ASP A 302 4.77 -2.10 52.62
C ASP A 302 4.92 -0.57 52.62
N LEU A 303 3.85 0.17 52.98
CA LEU A 303 3.91 1.62 53.14
C LEU A 303 4.93 2.09 54.18
N HIS A 304 5.03 1.36 55.27
CA HIS A 304 6.03 1.64 56.32
C HIS A 304 7.43 1.11 55.99
N GLY A 305 7.63 0.47 54.81
CA GLY A 305 8.91 -0.08 54.38
C GLY A 305 9.29 -1.36 55.14
N GLY A 306 8.29 -2.12 55.59
CA GLY A 306 8.40 -3.38 56.31
C GLY A 306 8.20 -4.61 55.46
N THR A 307 8.11 -5.77 56.14
CA THR A 307 7.75 -7.07 55.54
C THR A 307 6.80 -7.83 56.44
N ILE A 308 5.84 -8.57 55.88
CA ILE A 308 4.91 -9.41 56.62
C ILE A 308 4.96 -10.84 56.08
N ALA A 309 4.99 -11.82 56.97
CA ALA A 309 5.02 -13.23 56.56
C ALA A 309 4.42 -14.15 57.64
N PHE A 310 3.84 -15.29 57.20
CA PHE A 310 3.54 -16.40 58.11
C PHE A 310 4.79 -17.23 58.32
N LEU A 311 5.13 -17.42 59.60
CA LEU A 311 6.21 -18.25 60.06
C LEU A 311 5.77 -19.65 60.44
N ASP A 312 6.73 -20.58 60.63
CA ASP A 312 6.39 -21.88 61.19
C ASP A 312 5.95 -21.73 62.67
N PRO A 313 4.96 -22.54 63.14
CA PRO A 313 4.56 -22.54 64.53
C PRO A 313 5.76 -22.80 65.47
N LEU A 314 5.66 -22.22 66.69
CA LEU A 314 6.67 -22.53 67.70
C LEU A 314 6.68 -24.05 68.01
N PRO A 315 7.82 -24.67 68.35
CA PRO A 315 7.90 -26.11 68.70
C PRO A 315 6.91 -26.45 69.81
N GLY A 316 5.95 -27.32 69.51
CA GLY A 316 4.93 -27.78 70.46
C GLY A 316 3.68 -26.91 70.53
N ALA A 317 3.56 -25.81 69.79
CA ALA A 317 2.37 -24.94 69.72
C ALA A 317 1.60 -25.22 68.43
N ALA A 318 0.25 -25.24 68.57
CA ALA A 318 -0.67 -25.24 67.38
C ALA A 318 -1.03 -23.81 67.10
N GLY A 319 -1.42 -23.48 65.81
CA GLY A 319 -1.87 -22.15 65.40
C GLY A 319 -1.06 -21.51 64.30
N ALA A 320 -1.48 -20.34 63.83
CA ALA A 320 -0.71 -19.53 62.90
C ALA A 320 0.16 -18.51 63.66
N ARG A 321 1.31 -18.19 63.07
CA ARG A 321 2.23 -17.16 63.55
C ARG A 321 2.50 -16.21 62.38
N VAL A 322 2.05 -14.98 62.54
CA VAL A 322 2.29 -13.88 61.60
C VAL A 322 3.34 -12.96 62.19
N ARG A 323 4.37 -12.66 61.44
CA ARG A 323 5.41 -11.71 61.85
C ARG A 323 5.42 -10.52 60.88
N VAL A 324 5.45 -9.32 61.41
CA VAL A 324 5.57 -8.05 60.70
C VAL A 324 6.87 -7.41 61.18
N ASP A 325 7.81 -7.15 60.29
CA ASP A 325 9.08 -6.49 60.54
C ASP A 325 9.04 -5.06 59.99
N LEU A 326 9.11 -4.05 60.86
CA LEU A 326 8.98 -2.63 60.53
C LEU A 326 10.22 -1.86 60.93
N PRO A 327 10.66 -0.82 60.19
CA PRO A 327 11.72 0.08 60.63
C PRO A 327 11.19 1.01 61.74
N LEU A 328 12.07 1.42 62.68
CA LEU A 328 11.72 2.40 63.71
C LEU A 328 11.34 3.76 63.12
N ARG A 329 11.81 4.07 61.92
CA ARG A 329 11.44 5.26 61.13
C ARG A 329 11.15 4.84 59.69
N PRO A 330 9.96 5.07 59.17
CA PRO A 330 9.65 4.69 57.79
C PRO A 330 10.45 5.53 56.79
N PRO A 331 10.79 4.99 55.61
CA PRO A 331 11.53 5.71 54.57
C PRO A 331 10.69 6.85 53.99
N ALA A 332 11.31 8.00 53.71
CA ALA A 332 10.65 9.20 53.18
C ALA A 332 9.92 9.01 51.81
N ARG A 333 10.11 7.87 51.16
CA ARG A 333 9.37 7.40 49.95
C ARG A 333 9.05 5.92 50.13
N PRO A 334 7.78 5.51 50.02
CA PRO A 334 7.42 4.09 50.08
C PRO A 334 8.03 3.34 48.91
N VAL A 335 8.83 2.30 49.19
CA VAL A 335 9.36 1.38 48.20
C VAL A 335 8.28 0.30 47.97
N LEU A 336 7.38 0.54 47.01
CA LEU A 336 6.44 -0.48 46.56
C LEU A 336 7.22 -1.59 45.87
N HIS A 337 7.48 -2.69 46.56
CA HIS A 337 8.02 -3.91 45.96
C HIS A 337 6.94 -4.57 45.10
N ARG A 338 6.95 -4.29 43.76
CA ARG A 338 6.22 -5.09 42.79
C ARG A 338 6.99 -6.41 42.60
N PRO A 339 6.41 -7.59 42.84
CA PRO A 339 7.11 -8.83 42.58
C PRO A 339 7.35 -8.94 41.07
N ILE A 340 8.61 -8.96 40.67
CA ILE A 340 9.01 -9.35 39.33
C ILE A 340 8.85 -10.86 39.26
N PRO A 341 8.00 -11.41 38.34
CA PRO A 341 7.95 -12.86 38.17
C PRO A 341 9.28 -13.33 37.59
N THR A 342 10.06 -14.05 38.38
CA THR A 342 11.20 -14.83 37.91
C THR A 342 10.63 -15.97 37.05
N HIS A 343 10.72 -15.81 35.73
CA HIS A 343 10.54 -16.90 34.80
C HIS A 343 11.73 -17.84 34.89
N GLU A 344 11.56 -18.94 35.59
CA GLU A 344 12.37 -20.15 35.36
C GLU A 344 11.96 -20.72 34.02
N GLU A 345 12.93 -20.90 33.14
CA GLU A 345 12.81 -21.48 31.81
C GLU A 345 12.33 -22.95 31.95
N PRO A 346 11.18 -23.36 31.37
CA PRO A 346 10.77 -24.76 31.45
C PRO A 346 11.60 -25.58 30.47
N GLN A 347 12.35 -26.53 31.02
CA GLN A 347 12.93 -27.64 30.28
C GLN A 347 11.82 -28.46 29.62
N MET A 348 11.97 -28.73 28.31
CA MET A 348 11.07 -29.60 27.55
C MET A 348 11.07 -31.04 28.08
N PRO A 349 9.90 -31.65 28.27
CA PRO A 349 9.80 -33.07 28.46
C PRO A 349 9.76 -33.80 27.11
N THR A 350 10.59 -34.81 27.01
CA THR A 350 10.61 -35.82 25.95
C THR A 350 9.31 -36.60 25.89
N THR A 351 8.81 -36.78 24.69
CA THR A 351 7.62 -37.57 24.32
C THR A 351 7.72 -39.04 24.68
N PRO A 352 6.68 -39.70 25.16
CA PRO A 352 6.41 -41.12 24.95
C PRO A 352 5.23 -41.37 24.00
N PRO A 353 5.12 -42.58 23.44
CA PRO A 353 4.41 -42.87 22.20
C PRO A 353 2.93 -43.16 22.33
N ALA A 354 2.26 -43.14 21.18
CA ALA A 354 0.88 -43.31 20.89
C ALA A 354 0.20 -44.55 21.52
N ALA A 355 -1.07 -44.39 21.91
CA ALA A 355 -2.04 -45.49 22.05
C ALA A 355 -3.34 -45.13 21.35
N ASP A 356 -3.87 -46.08 20.63
CA ASP A 356 -5.00 -46.08 19.71
C ASP A 356 -6.40 -45.97 20.41
N PRO A 357 -7.48 -45.81 19.66
CA PRO A 357 -8.69 -45.12 20.10
C PRO A 357 -9.81 -46.12 20.57
N ALA A 358 -10.71 -45.61 21.38
CA ALA A 358 -11.98 -46.25 21.65
C ALA A 358 -13.13 -45.25 21.47
N GLU A 359 -14.12 -45.78 20.77
CA GLU A 359 -15.42 -45.24 20.37
C GLU A 359 -16.27 -44.67 21.51
N SER A 360 -17.01 -43.59 21.21
CA SER A 360 -18.46 -43.56 21.57
C SER A 360 -19.18 -42.36 20.93
N SER A 361 -20.07 -42.72 20.04
CA SER A 361 -21.49 -42.37 19.82
C SER A 361 -21.96 -40.89 19.94
N SER A 362 -22.33 -40.39 18.77
CA SER A 362 -23.61 -39.76 18.39
C SER A 362 -24.28 -38.71 19.28
N ALA A 363 -24.33 -37.49 18.77
CA ALA A 363 -25.53 -36.65 18.78
C ALA A 363 -25.51 -35.72 17.55
N SER A 364 -26.56 -35.82 16.76
CA SER A 364 -26.80 -35.10 15.52
C SER A 364 -27.09 -33.62 15.79
N GLU A 365 -26.32 -32.72 15.20
CA GLU A 365 -26.66 -31.28 15.08
C GLU A 365 -26.82 -30.93 13.59
N PRO A 366 -27.78 -30.04 13.23
CA PRO A 366 -28.19 -29.90 11.83
C PRO A 366 -27.13 -29.13 11.01
N ALA A 367 -26.98 -29.57 9.78
CA ALA A 367 -26.06 -29.07 8.76
C ALA A 367 -26.07 -27.54 8.65
N ARG A 368 -24.97 -26.92 9.07
CA ARG A 368 -24.57 -25.57 8.61
C ARG A 368 -24.02 -25.72 7.20
N SER A 369 -24.64 -24.99 6.28
CA SER A 369 -24.15 -24.81 4.91
C SER A 369 -22.65 -24.44 4.91
N GLU A 370 -21.84 -25.29 4.31
CA GLU A 370 -20.42 -25.05 4.03
C GLU A 370 -20.29 -23.76 3.19
N GLN A 371 -19.90 -22.67 3.80
CA GLN A 371 -19.29 -21.56 3.08
C GLN A 371 -17.95 -22.06 2.52
N PRO A 372 -17.64 -21.82 1.24
CA PRO A 372 -16.37 -22.22 0.67
C PRO A 372 -15.24 -21.62 1.49
N ALA A 373 -14.31 -22.47 1.91
CA ALA A 373 -13.12 -22.09 2.65
C ALA A 373 -12.43 -20.93 1.95
N THR A 374 -12.43 -19.77 2.57
CA THR A 374 -11.64 -18.60 2.14
C THR A 374 -10.18 -19.02 2.17
N ALA A 375 -9.58 -19.13 0.99
CA ALA A 375 -8.16 -19.41 0.85
C ALA A 375 -7.36 -18.43 1.73
N ALA A 376 -6.33 -18.93 2.40
CA ALA A 376 -5.46 -18.12 3.25
C ALA A 376 -4.97 -16.90 2.46
N PRO A 377 -4.96 -15.69 3.05
CA PRO A 377 -4.55 -14.48 2.36
C PRO A 377 -3.12 -14.64 1.83
N SER A 378 -2.92 -14.39 0.55
CA SER A 378 -1.61 -14.48 -0.09
C SER A 378 -0.75 -13.27 0.33
N VAL A 379 0.58 -13.43 0.36
CA VAL A 379 1.53 -12.32 0.59
C VAL A 379 1.25 -11.14 -0.35
N LEU A 380 0.73 -11.41 -1.56
CA LEU A 380 0.33 -10.39 -2.52
C LEU A 380 -0.91 -9.59 -2.07
N ASP A 381 -1.80 -10.17 -1.25
CA ASP A 381 -2.94 -9.44 -0.69
C ASP A 381 -2.50 -8.43 0.36
N ASP A 382 -1.40 -8.69 1.06
CA ASP A 382 -0.80 -7.72 1.98
C ASP A 382 -0.15 -6.54 1.23
N ILE A 383 0.50 -6.80 0.09
CA ILE A 383 1.14 -5.76 -0.74
C ILE A 383 0.10 -4.87 -1.43
N PHE A 384 -0.86 -5.48 -2.11
CA PHE A 384 -1.85 -4.76 -2.90
C PHE A 384 -3.05 -4.27 -2.07
N GLY A 385 -3.28 -4.87 -0.90
CA GLY A 385 -4.25 -4.47 0.11
C GLY A 385 -5.65 -4.21 -0.45
N THR A 386 -6.25 -3.12 0.00
CA THR A 386 -7.58 -2.67 -0.46
C THR A 386 -7.58 -2.07 -1.87
N TYR A 387 -6.40 -1.71 -2.39
CA TYR A 387 -6.25 -1.13 -3.73
C TYR A 387 -6.56 -2.16 -4.82
N TRP A 388 -6.03 -3.38 -4.70
CA TRP A 388 -6.19 -4.45 -5.69
C TRP A 388 -6.34 -5.83 -5.05
N PRO A 389 -7.50 -6.13 -4.44
CA PRO A 389 -7.75 -7.44 -3.83
C PRO A 389 -7.83 -8.54 -4.90
N ASP A 390 -7.44 -9.77 -4.54
CA ASP A 390 -7.76 -10.94 -5.38
C ASP A 390 -9.25 -11.25 -5.26
N SER A 391 -9.97 -11.07 -6.35
CA SER A 391 -11.41 -11.37 -6.40
C SER A 391 -11.71 -12.87 -6.53
N GLY A 392 -10.71 -13.74 -6.39
CA GLY A 392 -10.87 -15.20 -6.53
C GLY A 392 -11.25 -15.63 -7.96
N VAL A 393 -10.87 -14.85 -8.97
CA VAL A 393 -11.25 -15.12 -10.37
C VAL A 393 -10.79 -16.52 -10.77
N PRO A 394 -11.70 -17.35 -11.34
CA PRO A 394 -11.37 -18.68 -11.78
C PRO A 394 -10.32 -18.67 -12.92
N GLY A 395 -9.54 -19.72 -13.02
CA GLY A 395 -8.58 -19.91 -14.11
C GLY A 395 -9.28 -19.94 -15.48
N ARG A 396 -8.69 -19.28 -16.48
CA ARG A 396 -9.25 -19.12 -17.84
C ARG A 396 -8.25 -19.60 -18.88
N PHE A 397 -8.29 -20.88 -19.21
CA PHE A 397 -7.34 -21.49 -20.12
C PHE A 397 -7.38 -20.90 -21.54
N GLY A 398 -8.55 -20.47 -22.04
CA GLY A 398 -8.67 -19.82 -23.34
C GLY A 398 -7.88 -18.51 -23.44
N LEU A 399 -7.86 -17.68 -22.36
CA LEU A 399 -7.05 -16.46 -22.31
C LEU A 399 -5.55 -16.74 -22.27
N PHE A 400 -5.15 -17.80 -21.58
CA PHE A 400 -3.76 -18.25 -21.56
C PHE A 400 -3.30 -18.68 -22.96
N ILE A 401 -4.09 -19.51 -23.68
CA ILE A 401 -3.78 -19.87 -25.07
C ILE A 401 -3.72 -18.64 -25.96
N GLY A 402 -4.68 -17.73 -25.83
CA GLY A 402 -4.66 -16.47 -26.60
C GLY A 402 -3.39 -15.66 -26.39
N ALA A 403 -2.91 -15.56 -25.13
CA ALA A 403 -1.66 -14.88 -24.81
C ALA A 403 -0.43 -15.64 -25.41
N VAL A 404 -0.42 -16.98 -25.39
CA VAL A 404 0.63 -17.79 -26.03
C VAL A 404 0.65 -17.53 -27.53
N VAL A 405 -0.51 -17.55 -28.19
CA VAL A 405 -0.61 -17.27 -29.65
C VAL A 405 -0.11 -15.86 -29.95
N ALA A 406 -0.52 -14.85 -29.18
CA ALA A 406 -0.03 -13.48 -29.37
C ALA A 406 1.50 -13.39 -29.17
N GLY A 407 2.05 -14.10 -28.17
CA GLY A 407 3.49 -14.18 -27.93
C GLY A 407 4.23 -14.81 -29.11
N LEU A 408 3.78 -15.96 -29.60
CA LEU A 408 4.39 -16.64 -30.73
C LEU A 408 4.34 -15.76 -32.01
N LEU A 409 3.20 -15.13 -32.29
CA LEU A 409 3.09 -14.17 -33.39
C LEU A 409 4.06 -12.99 -33.19
N GLY A 410 4.19 -12.46 -31.98
CA GLY A 410 5.13 -11.38 -31.67
C GLY A 410 6.57 -11.76 -31.94
N GLY A 411 7.00 -12.95 -31.52
CA GLY A 411 8.35 -13.45 -31.81
C GLY A 411 8.61 -13.81 -33.30
N LEU A 412 7.57 -14.16 -34.04
CA LEU A 412 7.69 -14.52 -35.45
C LEU A 412 7.62 -13.30 -36.38
N LEU A 413 6.74 -12.32 -36.04
CA LEU A 413 6.39 -11.24 -36.99
C LEU A 413 7.10 -9.91 -36.73
N ILE A 414 7.64 -9.67 -35.51
CA ILE A 414 8.23 -8.35 -35.17
C ILE A 414 9.75 -8.28 -35.36
N PRO A 415 10.58 -9.23 -34.87
CA PRO A 415 12.03 -9.11 -34.97
C PRO A 415 12.53 -9.03 -36.43
N ASP A 416 13.50 -8.18 -36.67
CA ASP A 416 14.16 -7.92 -37.96
C ASP A 416 13.24 -7.34 -39.04
N ARG A 417 12.10 -6.76 -38.65
CA ARG A 417 11.14 -6.16 -39.57
C ARG A 417 10.74 -4.77 -39.15
N ASN A 418 10.52 -3.94 -40.15
CA ASN A 418 9.93 -2.62 -39.95
C ASN A 418 8.43 -2.72 -39.53
N ALA A 419 7.92 -1.71 -38.89
CA ALA A 419 6.51 -1.66 -38.53
C ALA A 419 5.61 -1.68 -39.78
N GLY A 420 4.67 -2.62 -39.82
CA GLY A 420 3.79 -2.82 -40.98
C GLY A 420 2.64 -3.77 -40.63
N LEU A 421 2.23 -4.58 -41.62
CA LEU A 421 1.11 -5.53 -41.48
C LEU A 421 1.33 -6.53 -40.33
N GLY A 422 2.57 -7.06 -40.17
CA GLY A 422 2.92 -7.97 -39.06
C GLY A 422 2.66 -7.38 -37.67
N THR A 423 3.02 -6.11 -37.48
CA THR A 423 2.80 -5.39 -36.22
C THR A 423 1.30 -5.26 -35.90
N VAL A 424 0.46 -4.93 -36.92
CA VAL A 424 -1.00 -4.82 -36.72
C VAL A 424 -1.61 -6.16 -36.37
N VAL A 425 -1.18 -7.26 -36.99
CA VAL A 425 -1.69 -8.61 -36.68
C VAL A 425 -1.42 -8.98 -35.22
N VAL A 426 -0.20 -8.71 -34.72
CA VAL A 426 0.16 -8.97 -33.32
C VAL A 426 -0.67 -8.13 -32.38
N LEU A 427 -0.82 -6.82 -32.62
CA LEU A 427 -1.57 -5.90 -31.78
C LEU A 427 -3.06 -6.23 -31.76
N LEU A 428 -3.68 -6.50 -32.90
CA LEU A 428 -5.10 -6.87 -32.97
C LEU A 428 -5.36 -8.21 -32.27
N THR A 429 -4.44 -9.17 -32.37
CA THR A 429 -4.53 -10.44 -31.63
C THR A 429 -4.44 -10.20 -30.13
N ALA A 430 -3.44 -9.42 -29.66
CA ALA A 430 -3.28 -9.04 -28.26
C ALA A 430 -4.52 -8.28 -27.73
N GLY A 431 -4.99 -7.29 -28.47
CA GLY A 431 -6.20 -6.54 -28.15
C GLY A 431 -7.45 -7.43 -28.09
N GLY A 432 -7.58 -8.39 -29.01
CA GLY A 432 -8.65 -9.38 -29.01
C GLY A 432 -8.68 -10.23 -27.73
N VAL A 433 -7.52 -10.67 -27.25
CA VAL A 433 -7.40 -11.41 -25.97
C VAL A 433 -7.86 -10.54 -24.80
N VAL A 434 -7.43 -9.27 -24.73
CA VAL A 434 -7.83 -8.33 -23.69
C VAL A 434 -9.33 -8.01 -23.74
N MET A 435 -9.89 -7.85 -24.95
CA MET A 435 -11.33 -7.63 -25.15
C MET A 435 -12.17 -8.83 -24.70
N LEU A 436 -11.72 -10.05 -25.01
CA LEU A 436 -12.33 -11.31 -24.55
C LEU A 436 -12.29 -11.42 -23.02
N ALA A 437 -11.15 -11.09 -22.41
CA ALA A 437 -11.00 -11.03 -20.95
C ALA A 437 -12.02 -10.06 -20.31
N GLY A 438 -12.15 -8.86 -20.86
CA GLY A 438 -13.13 -7.88 -20.41
C GLY A 438 -14.60 -8.29 -20.63
N ARG A 439 -14.89 -9.07 -21.71
CA ARG A 439 -16.22 -9.64 -21.95
C ARG A 439 -16.58 -10.71 -20.92
N GLU A 440 -15.63 -11.55 -20.56
CA GLU A 440 -15.82 -12.57 -19.53
C GLU A 440 -16.06 -11.95 -18.15
N GLN A 441 -15.32 -10.91 -17.80
CA GLN A 441 -15.55 -10.15 -16.55
C GLN A 441 -16.99 -9.61 -16.45
N ARG A 442 -17.56 -9.18 -17.58
CA ARG A 442 -18.95 -8.65 -17.65
C ARG A 442 -20.02 -9.75 -17.75
N GLY A 443 -19.67 -11.02 -17.64
CA GLY A 443 -20.61 -12.12 -17.80
C GLY A 443 -21.23 -12.20 -19.21
N GLY A 444 -20.49 -11.77 -20.25
CA GLY A 444 -20.93 -11.80 -21.65
C GLY A 444 -21.75 -10.59 -22.10
N SER A 445 -22.04 -9.62 -21.21
CA SER A 445 -22.81 -8.41 -21.58
C SER A 445 -22.05 -7.52 -22.56
N ARG A 446 -22.82 -6.67 -23.29
CA ARG A 446 -22.25 -5.71 -24.26
C ARG A 446 -21.28 -4.73 -23.57
N PRO A 447 -20.23 -4.27 -24.29
CA PRO A 447 -19.34 -3.22 -23.76
C PRO A 447 -20.12 -1.94 -23.51
N THR A 448 -19.70 -1.16 -22.51
CA THR A 448 -20.20 0.21 -22.34
C THR A 448 -19.82 1.06 -23.55
N TRP A 449 -20.54 2.17 -23.81
CA TRP A 449 -20.21 3.05 -24.94
C TRP A 449 -18.74 3.51 -24.91
N PHE A 450 -18.22 3.82 -23.71
CA PHE A 450 -16.82 4.22 -23.55
C PHE A 450 -15.84 3.12 -23.95
N GLN A 451 -16.08 1.87 -23.51
CA GLN A 451 -15.27 0.72 -23.93
C GLN A 451 -15.34 0.52 -25.44
N GLY A 452 -16.52 0.67 -26.03
CA GLY A 452 -16.69 0.57 -27.48
C GLY A 452 -15.85 1.60 -28.24
N VAL A 453 -15.89 2.87 -27.80
CA VAL A 453 -15.06 3.95 -28.37
C VAL A 453 -13.59 3.62 -28.22
N CYS A 454 -13.14 3.18 -27.03
CA CYS A 454 -11.75 2.81 -26.80
C CYS A 454 -11.30 1.65 -27.70
N TYR A 455 -12.12 0.62 -27.92
CA TYR A 455 -11.78 -0.50 -28.79
C TYR A 455 -11.67 -0.09 -30.26
N VAL A 456 -12.53 0.80 -30.73
CA VAL A 456 -12.44 1.36 -32.09
C VAL A 456 -11.18 2.22 -32.24
N LEU A 457 -10.90 3.10 -31.26
CA LEU A 457 -9.68 3.91 -31.26
C LEU A 457 -8.42 3.06 -31.22
N PHE A 458 -8.40 1.99 -30.41
CA PHE A 458 -7.30 1.03 -30.37
C PHE A 458 -7.03 0.42 -31.76
N ALA A 459 -8.10 -0.07 -32.43
CA ALA A 459 -7.94 -0.68 -33.75
C ALA A 459 -7.45 0.33 -34.79
N LEU A 460 -7.99 1.55 -34.79
CA LEU A 460 -7.59 2.62 -35.70
C LEU A 460 -6.13 3.05 -35.47
N LEU A 461 -5.74 3.27 -34.20
CA LEU A 461 -4.37 3.66 -33.86
C LEU A 461 -3.37 2.53 -34.19
N ALA A 462 -3.71 1.27 -33.92
CA ALA A 462 -2.87 0.14 -34.25
C ALA A 462 -2.67 0.01 -35.77
N SER A 463 -3.73 0.31 -36.57
CA SER A 463 -3.65 0.22 -38.03
C SER A 463 -2.78 1.31 -38.69
N VAL A 464 -2.43 2.38 -37.98
CA VAL A 464 -1.59 3.47 -38.49
C VAL A 464 -0.26 2.94 -39.04
N SER A 465 0.33 1.89 -38.40
CA SER A 465 1.58 1.28 -38.85
C SER A 465 1.53 0.63 -40.23
N VAL A 466 0.35 0.38 -40.81
CA VAL A 466 0.14 -0.08 -42.18
C VAL A 466 0.05 1.08 -43.18
N PHE A 467 -0.42 2.25 -42.70
CA PHE A 467 -0.67 3.40 -43.59
C PHE A 467 0.46 4.42 -43.59
N ARG A 468 1.27 4.47 -42.52
CA ARG A 468 2.33 5.47 -42.33
C ARG A 468 3.64 4.80 -42.02
N ASP A 469 4.72 5.31 -42.66
CA ASP A 469 6.06 4.86 -42.44
C ASP A 469 6.81 5.71 -41.39
N ALA A 470 6.37 6.93 -41.13
CA ALA A 470 6.95 7.82 -40.14
C ALA A 470 6.98 7.19 -38.73
N GLU A 471 8.14 6.67 -38.31
CA GLU A 471 8.34 5.89 -37.07
C GLU A 471 7.83 6.64 -35.83
N TRP A 472 8.05 7.97 -35.76
CA TRP A 472 7.68 8.78 -34.61
C TRP A 472 6.16 8.83 -34.39
N ILE A 473 5.35 8.98 -35.47
CA ILE A 473 3.87 9.01 -35.37
C ILE A 473 3.31 7.62 -35.10
N VAL A 474 3.92 6.59 -35.74
CA VAL A 474 3.56 5.19 -35.48
C VAL A 474 3.82 4.85 -34.00
N ALA A 475 4.98 5.17 -33.45
CA ALA A 475 5.30 4.92 -32.06
C ALA A 475 4.30 5.60 -31.10
N LEU A 476 3.98 6.90 -31.32
CA LEU A 476 3.00 7.62 -30.52
C LEU A 476 1.60 7.00 -30.60
N CYS A 477 1.18 6.59 -31.81
CA CYS A 477 -0.09 5.92 -32.01
C CYS A 477 -0.15 4.56 -31.31
N LEU A 478 0.92 3.75 -31.34
CA LEU A 478 1.00 2.46 -30.67
C LEU A 478 0.97 2.59 -29.13
N ILE A 479 1.72 3.54 -28.57
CA ILE A 479 1.71 3.83 -27.13
C ILE A 479 0.28 4.25 -26.72
N THR A 480 -0.35 5.13 -27.48
CA THR A 480 -1.72 5.60 -27.21
C THR A 480 -2.75 4.49 -27.38
N ALA A 481 -2.59 3.61 -28.38
CA ALA A 481 -3.44 2.43 -28.56
C ALA A 481 -3.43 1.54 -27.29
N ILE A 482 -2.25 1.23 -26.78
CA ILE A 482 -2.08 0.45 -25.54
C ILE A 482 -2.75 1.16 -24.37
N ALA A 483 -2.51 2.47 -24.17
CA ALA A 483 -3.10 3.24 -23.09
C ALA A 483 -4.64 3.24 -23.14
N VAL A 484 -5.23 3.42 -24.31
CA VAL A 484 -6.69 3.40 -24.52
C VAL A 484 -7.27 2.02 -24.21
N LEU A 485 -6.62 0.93 -24.65
CA LEU A 485 -7.03 -0.45 -24.39
C LEU A 485 -7.00 -0.78 -22.88
N LEU A 486 -5.95 -0.36 -22.18
CA LEU A 486 -5.80 -0.55 -20.73
C LEU A 486 -6.86 0.25 -19.96
N CYS A 487 -7.14 1.50 -20.37
CA CYS A 487 -8.20 2.31 -19.77
C CYS A 487 -9.61 1.72 -20.02
N ALA A 488 -9.84 1.09 -21.17
CA ALA A 488 -11.06 0.33 -21.43
C ALA A 488 -11.21 -0.85 -20.45
N SER A 489 -10.11 -1.50 -20.10
CA SER A 489 -10.08 -2.65 -19.19
C SER A 489 -10.36 -2.27 -17.74
N THR A 490 -9.83 -1.14 -17.26
CA THR A 490 -9.99 -0.68 -15.87
C THR A 490 -11.22 0.20 -15.65
N LEU A 491 -11.84 0.70 -16.73
CA LEU A 491 -12.94 1.67 -16.68
C LEU A 491 -12.61 2.96 -15.91
N ALA A 492 -11.34 3.33 -15.85
CA ALA A 492 -10.88 4.53 -15.18
C ALA A 492 -11.70 5.76 -15.59
N LYS A 493 -12.09 6.58 -14.61
CA LYS A 493 -12.90 7.77 -14.82
C LYS A 493 -12.12 9.05 -14.65
N THR A 494 -11.17 9.03 -13.71
CA THR A 494 -10.39 10.21 -13.33
C THR A 494 -9.02 10.21 -14.01
N LEU A 495 -8.40 11.38 -14.13
CA LEU A 495 -7.05 11.50 -14.68
C LEU A 495 -6.04 10.67 -13.87
N LEU A 496 -6.13 10.75 -12.53
CA LEU A 496 -5.31 9.93 -11.65
C LEU A 496 -5.55 8.42 -11.88
N GLY A 497 -6.81 8.03 -12.10
CA GLY A 497 -7.17 6.65 -12.44
C GLY A 497 -6.52 6.17 -13.74
N ILE A 498 -6.43 7.03 -14.76
CA ILE A 498 -5.76 6.74 -16.03
C ILE A 498 -4.25 6.52 -15.82
N VAL A 499 -3.59 7.42 -15.07
CA VAL A 499 -2.16 7.29 -14.71
C VAL A 499 -1.93 6.01 -13.91
N LEU A 500 -2.76 5.75 -12.89
CA LEU A 500 -2.67 4.54 -12.07
C LEU A 500 -2.92 3.26 -12.87
N THR A 501 -3.72 3.32 -13.94
CA THR A 501 -3.90 2.19 -14.87
C THR A 501 -2.58 1.82 -15.55
N GLY A 502 -1.83 2.82 -16.03
CA GLY A 502 -0.51 2.62 -16.63
C GLY A 502 0.47 1.96 -15.66
N ILE A 503 0.47 2.38 -14.38
CA ILE A 503 1.30 1.79 -13.32
C ILE A 503 0.82 0.37 -12.95
N SER A 504 -0.50 0.14 -12.95
CA SER A 504 -1.07 -1.16 -12.58
C SER A 504 -0.76 -2.26 -13.61
N TRP A 505 -0.56 -1.90 -14.87
CA TRP A 505 -0.30 -2.88 -15.92
C TRP A 505 0.98 -3.69 -15.72
N PRO A 506 2.17 -3.13 -15.51
CA PRO A 506 3.36 -3.91 -15.18
C PRO A 506 3.19 -4.73 -13.89
N LEU A 507 2.48 -4.17 -12.90
CA LEU A 507 2.20 -4.84 -11.64
C LEU A 507 1.19 -6.01 -11.80
N ALA A 508 0.41 -6.03 -12.89
CA ALA A 508 -0.52 -7.11 -13.20
C ALA A 508 0.19 -8.46 -13.40
N GLY A 509 1.42 -8.45 -13.92
CA GLY A 509 2.25 -9.64 -14.04
C GLY A 509 2.50 -10.32 -12.69
N LEU A 510 2.83 -9.54 -11.63
CA LEU A 510 3.03 -10.04 -10.28
C LEU A 510 1.71 -10.42 -9.61
N ARG A 511 0.71 -9.53 -9.67
CA ARG A 511 -0.59 -9.76 -9.04
C ARG A 511 -1.35 -10.94 -9.66
N GLY A 512 -1.10 -11.25 -10.94
CA GLY A 512 -1.70 -12.34 -11.68
C GLY A 512 -1.13 -13.74 -11.41
N ILE A 513 -0.01 -13.86 -10.67
CA ILE A 513 0.64 -15.15 -10.40
C ILE A 513 -0.33 -16.18 -9.78
N PRO A 514 -1.14 -15.87 -8.75
CA PRO A 514 -2.12 -16.82 -8.20
C PRO A 514 -3.19 -17.24 -9.21
N TRP A 515 -3.64 -16.30 -10.06
CA TRP A 515 -4.60 -16.58 -11.12
C TRP A 515 -4.00 -17.49 -12.20
N LEU A 516 -2.74 -17.25 -12.59
CA LEU A 516 -2.01 -18.13 -13.51
C LEU A 516 -1.88 -19.53 -12.92
N GLY A 517 -1.55 -19.67 -11.63
CA GLY A 517 -1.53 -20.95 -10.93
C GLY A 517 -2.88 -21.66 -11.01
N ARG A 518 -3.99 -20.97 -10.72
CA ARG A 518 -5.36 -21.52 -10.86
C ARG A 518 -5.69 -21.91 -12.31
N THR A 519 -5.19 -21.15 -13.29
CA THR A 519 -5.38 -21.43 -14.71
C THR A 519 -4.67 -22.72 -15.12
N LEU A 520 -3.44 -22.91 -14.70
CA LEU A 520 -2.64 -24.11 -14.99
C LEU A 520 -3.20 -25.36 -14.27
N THR A 521 -3.62 -25.23 -13.01
CA THR A 521 -4.21 -26.35 -12.25
C THR A 521 -5.57 -26.78 -12.79
N SER A 522 -6.35 -25.85 -13.37
CA SER A 522 -7.63 -26.19 -14.02
C SER A 522 -7.48 -27.15 -15.21
N VAL A 523 -6.30 -27.17 -15.82
CA VAL A 523 -5.94 -28.13 -16.89
C VAL A 523 -5.53 -29.47 -16.31
N SER A 524 -4.77 -29.47 -15.20
CA SER A 524 -4.28 -30.69 -14.55
C SER A 524 -5.39 -31.53 -13.92
N GLY A 525 -6.46 -30.89 -13.42
CA GLY A 525 -7.58 -31.59 -12.77
C GLY A 525 -8.43 -32.45 -13.71
N ARG A 526 -8.25 -32.35 -15.04
CA ARG A 526 -8.96 -33.18 -16.03
C ARG A 526 -8.22 -34.44 -16.48
N GLY A 527 -7.17 -34.85 -15.79
CA GLY A 527 -6.46 -36.14 -16.02
C GLY A 527 -5.67 -36.20 -17.35
N HIS A 528 -6.03 -35.43 -18.36
CA HIS A 528 -5.42 -35.45 -19.70
C HIS A 528 -4.47 -34.26 -19.98
N GLY A 529 -4.45 -33.24 -19.15
CA GLY A 529 -3.70 -32.00 -19.40
C GLY A 529 -2.19 -32.22 -19.50
N ALA A 530 -1.61 -33.04 -18.62
CA ALA A 530 -0.19 -33.37 -18.67
C ALA A 530 0.15 -34.26 -19.88
N ALA A 531 -0.77 -35.14 -20.25
CA ALA A 531 -0.63 -35.99 -21.46
C ALA A 531 -0.69 -35.11 -22.72
N VAL A 532 -1.67 -34.21 -22.82
CA VAL A 532 -1.80 -33.27 -23.94
C VAL A 532 -0.56 -32.37 -24.04
N ALA A 533 -0.11 -31.76 -22.92
CA ALA A 533 1.08 -30.92 -22.91
C ALA A 533 2.34 -31.67 -23.37
N ARG A 534 2.55 -32.88 -22.87
CA ARG A 534 3.67 -33.75 -23.27
C ARG A 534 3.56 -34.17 -24.74
N THR A 535 2.37 -34.55 -25.22
CA THR A 535 2.14 -34.92 -26.61
C THR A 535 2.37 -33.74 -27.55
N THR A 536 1.87 -32.56 -27.21
CA THR A 536 2.10 -31.33 -27.99
C THR A 536 3.58 -30.97 -28.02
N ALA A 537 4.30 -31.04 -26.90
CA ALA A 537 5.73 -30.77 -26.85
C ALA A 537 6.53 -31.76 -27.70
N LEU A 538 6.22 -33.07 -27.63
CA LEU A 538 6.87 -34.10 -28.43
C LEU A 538 6.53 -33.97 -29.92
N SER A 539 5.29 -33.58 -30.24
CA SER A 539 4.86 -33.35 -31.63
C SER A 539 5.57 -32.14 -32.25
N LEU A 540 5.68 -31.02 -31.48
CA LEU A 540 6.44 -29.84 -31.90
C LEU A 540 7.92 -30.15 -32.04
N LEU A 541 8.51 -30.88 -31.11
CA LEU A 541 9.92 -31.30 -31.20
C LEU A 541 10.14 -32.22 -32.43
N GLY A 542 9.25 -33.16 -32.66
CA GLY A 542 9.29 -34.02 -33.85
C GLY A 542 9.13 -33.23 -35.14
N LEU A 543 8.20 -32.28 -35.19
CA LEU A 543 8.00 -31.41 -36.34
C LEU A 543 9.27 -30.56 -36.63
N VAL A 544 9.91 -29.99 -35.60
CA VAL A 544 11.12 -29.20 -35.77
C VAL A 544 12.27 -30.08 -36.24
N ILE A 545 12.53 -31.22 -35.59
CA ILE A 545 13.68 -32.09 -35.93
C ILE A 545 13.49 -32.74 -37.30
N VAL A 546 12.35 -33.40 -37.53
CA VAL A 546 12.08 -34.11 -38.77
C VAL A 546 11.81 -33.13 -39.90
N GLY A 547 11.09 -32.01 -39.61
CA GLY A 547 10.86 -30.95 -40.58
C GLY A 547 12.16 -30.36 -41.07
N LEU A 548 13.09 -29.98 -40.18
CA LEU A 548 14.40 -29.46 -40.57
C LEU A 548 15.22 -30.47 -41.38
N LEU A 549 15.27 -31.74 -40.98
CA LEU A 549 15.99 -32.77 -41.70
C LEU A 549 15.43 -33.00 -43.09
N VAL A 550 14.12 -32.99 -43.26
CA VAL A 550 13.49 -33.24 -44.59
C VAL A 550 13.62 -32.01 -45.50
N THR A 551 13.48 -30.79 -44.97
CA THR A 551 13.66 -29.55 -45.75
C THR A 551 15.11 -29.33 -46.18
N THR A 552 16.10 -29.76 -45.41
CA THR A 552 17.51 -29.70 -45.78
C THR A 552 17.91 -30.82 -46.76
N ALA A 553 17.13 -31.91 -46.77
CA ALA A 553 17.39 -33.06 -47.69
C ALA A 553 16.79 -32.88 -49.07
N ASP A 554 15.71 -32.10 -49.24
CA ASP A 554 14.99 -31.90 -50.49
C ASP A 554 14.84 -30.40 -50.81
N ALA A 555 15.51 -29.98 -51.89
CA ALA A 555 15.58 -28.57 -52.32
C ALA A 555 14.21 -28.02 -52.78
N VAL A 556 13.31 -28.88 -53.31
CA VAL A 556 11.94 -28.44 -53.69
C VAL A 556 11.09 -28.18 -52.49
N LEU A 557 11.13 -29.06 -51.50
CA LEU A 557 10.43 -28.86 -50.24
C LEU A 557 11.04 -27.67 -49.44
N GLY A 558 12.37 -27.54 -49.48
CA GLY A 558 13.08 -26.39 -48.94
C GLY A 558 12.55 -25.06 -49.51
N SER A 559 12.48 -24.94 -50.85
CA SER A 559 11.97 -23.72 -51.52
C SER A 559 10.49 -23.43 -51.21
N TRP A 560 9.68 -24.45 -50.90
CA TRP A 560 8.29 -24.25 -50.46
C TRP A 560 8.22 -23.77 -49.00
N VAL A 561 9.06 -24.38 -48.14
CA VAL A 561 9.14 -23.97 -46.74
C VAL A 561 9.67 -22.54 -46.60
N ASP A 562 10.71 -22.17 -47.36
CA ASP A 562 11.26 -20.80 -47.38
C ASP A 562 10.22 -19.75 -47.84
N ARG A 563 9.23 -20.15 -48.66
CA ARG A 563 8.15 -19.25 -49.08
C ARG A 563 7.12 -19.01 -47.97
N PHE A 564 6.93 -19.94 -47.01
CA PHE A 564 5.90 -19.88 -45.98
C PHE A 564 6.47 -19.68 -44.57
N VAL A 565 7.68 -20.12 -44.29
CA VAL A 565 8.38 -19.98 -43.02
C VAL A 565 9.34 -18.81 -43.14
N PRO A 566 9.12 -17.74 -42.37
CA PRO A 566 10.05 -16.60 -42.38
C PRO A 566 11.47 -17.06 -42.03
N ASP A 567 12.49 -16.48 -42.68
CA ASP A 567 13.91 -16.75 -42.49
C ASP A 567 14.30 -16.68 -40.99
N VAL A 568 14.56 -17.83 -40.38
CA VAL A 568 14.97 -17.91 -38.95
C VAL A 568 16.50 -17.91 -38.93
N ARG A 569 17.09 -16.71 -38.96
CA ARG A 569 18.54 -16.57 -38.79
C ARG A 569 18.97 -16.91 -37.38
N PRO A 570 20.07 -17.64 -37.16
CA PRO A 570 20.54 -18.02 -35.83
C PRO A 570 20.87 -16.80 -34.93
N ASP A 571 21.30 -15.71 -35.50
CA ASP A 571 21.64 -14.44 -34.88
C ASP A 571 20.39 -13.74 -34.28
N THR A 572 19.21 -13.92 -34.88
CA THR A 572 17.96 -13.31 -34.43
C THR A 572 17.16 -14.20 -33.48
N PHE A 573 17.57 -15.46 -33.27
CA PHE A 573 16.84 -16.43 -32.43
C PHE A 573 16.63 -15.95 -31.00
N ALA A 574 17.65 -15.30 -30.41
CA ALA A 574 17.55 -14.74 -29.06
C ALA A 574 16.51 -13.58 -28.99
N ALA A 575 16.49 -12.71 -30.01
CA ALA A 575 15.51 -11.63 -30.12
C ALA A 575 14.08 -12.17 -30.29
N ARG A 576 13.91 -13.24 -31.07
CA ARG A 576 12.60 -13.90 -31.28
C ARG A 576 12.06 -14.55 -30.01
N ILE A 577 12.89 -15.28 -29.25
CA ILE A 577 12.52 -15.82 -27.94
C ILE A 577 12.15 -14.69 -26.98
N PHE A 578 12.99 -13.67 -26.89
CA PHE A 578 12.74 -12.52 -26.03
C PHE A 578 11.39 -11.87 -26.36
N MET A 579 11.14 -11.60 -27.65
CA MET A 579 9.90 -10.98 -28.10
C MET A 579 8.68 -11.88 -27.84
N THR A 580 8.80 -13.19 -28.02
CA THR A 580 7.75 -14.16 -27.70
C THR A 580 7.36 -14.09 -26.24
N VAL A 581 8.36 -14.17 -25.34
CA VAL A 581 8.13 -14.13 -23.88
C VAL A 581 7.62 -12.76 -23.44
N PHE A 582 8.14 -11.70 -24.03
CA PHE A 582 7.74 -10.32 -23.73
C PHE A 582 6.27 -10.06 -24.10
N VAL A 583 5.89 -10.34 -25.35
CA VAL A 583 4.50 -10.14 -25.82
C VAL A 583 3.55 -11.05 -25.05
N PHE A 584 3.92 -12.32 -24.82
CA PHE A 584 3.13 -13.22 -23.98
C PHE A 584 2.88 -12.64 -22.59
N GLY A 585 3.93 -12.17 -21.89
CA GLY A 585 3.84 -11.61 -20.54
C GLY A 585 3.00 -10.33 -20.51
N VAL A 586 3.20 -9.45 -21.46
CA VAL A 586 2.47 -8.19 -21.64
C VAL A 586 0.97 -8.45 -21.83
N VAL A 587 0.62 -9.37 -22.75
CA VAL A 587 -0.78 -9.72 -23.07
C VAL A 587 -1.44 -10.43 -21.89
N LEU A 588 -0.73 -11.35 -21.23
CA LEU A 588 -1.24 -12.07 -20.06
C LEU A 588 -1.51 -11.11 -18.89
N GLY A 589 -0.60 -10.16 -18.63
CA GLY A 589 -0.79 -9.12 -17.62
C GLY A 589 -1.96 -8.20 -17.95
N ALA A 590 -2.12 -7.78 -19.20
CA ALA A 590 -3.25 -6.97 -19.64
C ALA A 590 -4.59 -7.74 -19.56
N ALA A 591 -4.59 -9.03 -19.91
CA ALA A 591 -5.77 -9.89 -19.76
C ALA A 591 -6.16 -10.05 -18.29
N TYR A 592 -5.20 -10.27 -17.39
CA TYR A 592 -5.47 -10.31 -15.94
C TYR A 592 -6.02 -8.98 -15.43
N LEU A 593 -5.44 -7.85 -15.84
CA LEU A 593 -5.94 -6.51 -15.51
C LEU A 593 -7.41 -6.32 -15.94
N ALA A 594 -7.77 -6.85 -17.11
CA ALA A 594 -9.12 -6.78 -17.64
C ALA A 594 -10.11 -7.66 -16.84
N VAL A 595 -9.68 -8.82 -16.36
CA VAL A 595 -10.52 -9.76 -15.59
C VAL A 595 -10.63 -9.35 -14.12
N ASN A 596 -9.57 -8.80 -13.53
CA ASN A 596 -9.51 -8.33 -12.15
C ASN A 596 -8.98 -6.89 -12.06
N PRO A 597 -9.76 -5.88 -12.44
CA PRO A 597 -9.31 -4.49 -12.43
C PRO A 597 -9.09 -3.97 -11.00
N PRO A 598 -8.04 -3.15 -10.76
CA PRO A 598 -7.83 -2.50 -9.48
C PRO A 598 -8.92 -1.49 -9.14
N ARG A 599 -9.12 -1.20 -7.86
CA ARG A 599 -10.14 -0.25 -7.37
C ARG A 599 -9.65 1.20 -7.45
N ILE A 600 -9.29 1.65 -8.63
CA ILE A 600 -8.59 2.90 -8.90
C ILE A 600 -9.36 4.12 -8.41
N ASP A 601 -10.64 4.21 -8.76
CA ASP A 601 -11.47 5.39 -8.45
C ASP A 601 -11.86 5.47 -6.95
N ARG A 602 -11.72 4.39 -6.15
CA ARG A 602 -11.98 4.39 -4.70
C ARG A 602 -10.83 4.99 -3.89
N SER A 603 -9.66 5.13 -4.47
CA SER A 603 -8.49 5.75 -3.83
C SER A 603 -8.60 7.28 -3.80
N GLU A 604 -9.52 7.87 -4.54
CA GLU A 604 -9.81 9.29 -4.42
C GLU A 604 -10.55 9.57 -3.11
N ARG A 605 -9.81 10.08 -2.13
CA ARG A 605 -10.42 10.72 -0.96
C ARG A 605 -11.27 11.87 -1.48
N THR A 606 -12.55 11.90 -1.09
CA THR A 606 -13.40 13.08 -1.31
C THR A 606 -12.67 14.28 -0.70
N SER A 607 -12.13 15.15 -1.57
CA SER A 607 -11.48 16.37 -1.13
C SER A 607 -12.49 17.21 -0.39
N GLN A 608 -12.28 17.43 0.90
CA GLN A 608 -13.12 18.35 1.64
C GLN A 608 -12.91 19.76 1.08
N PRO A 609 -13.98 20.50 0.80
CA PRO A 609 -13.86 21.92 0.42
C PRO A 609 -13.14 22.70 1.51
N VAL A 610 -12.39 23.73 1.13
CA VAL A 610 -11.76 24.63 2.09
C VAL A 610 -12.82 25.46 2.82
N ALA A 611 -12.53 25.82 4.08
CA ALA A 611 -13.49 26.53 4.93
C ALA A 611 -13.76 27.97 4.45
N ASN A 612 -12.73 28.64 3.90
CA ASN A 612 -12.82 30.05 3.51
C ASN A 612 -12.57 30.25 2.01
N ARG A 613 -13.30 31.16 1.40
CA ARG A 613 -13.18 31.47 -0.04
C ARG A 613 -11.79 31.93 -0.45
N TYR A 614 -11.14 32.75 0.36
CA TYR A 614 -9.83 33.29 0.02
C TYR A 614 -8.72 32.25 -0.05
N GLU A 615 -8.88 31.07 0.59
CA GLU A 615 -7.87 30.00 0.55
C GLU A 615 -7.65 29.43 -0.86
N TRP A 616 -8.69 29.39 -1.69
CA TRP A 616 -8.59 28.98 -3.09
C TRP A 616 -8.59 30.15 -4.06
N LEU A 617 -9.33 31.24 -3.74
CA LEU A 617 -9.49 32.39 -4.62
C LEU A 617 -8.23 33.25 -4.70
N ALA A 618 -7.49 33.41 -3.61
CA ALA A 618 -6.25 34.19 -3.60
C ALA A 618 -5.16 33.58 -4.50
N PRO A 619 -4.84 32.27 -4.44
CA PRO A 619 -3.92 31.66 -5.39
C PRO A 619 -4.36 31.80 -6.85
N VAL A 620 -5.63 31.58 -7.14
CA VAL A 620 -6.18 31.79 -8.50
C VAL A 620 -6.06 33.23 -8.92
N GLY A 621 -6.38 34.19 -8.04
CA GLY A 621 -6.26 35.62 -8.31
C GLY A 621 -4.82 36.08 -8.61
N VAL A 622 -3.84 35.48 -7.93
CA VAL A 622 -2.41 35.76 -8.24
C VAL A 622 -2.06 35.23 -9.64
N VAL A 623 -2.50 34.03 -10.01
CA VAL A 623 -2.25 33.51 -11.36
C VAL A 623 -2.92 34.35 -12.43
N VAL A 624 -4.17 34.79 -12.23
CA VAL A 624 -4.90 35.70 -13.11
C VAL A 624 -4.12 37.03 -13.24
N ALA A 625 -3.66 37.59 -12.14
CA ALA A 625 -2.90 38.87 -12.19
C ALA A 625 -1.58 38.72 -12.97
N VAL A 626 -0.88 37.62 -12.83
CA VAL A 626 0.35 37.33 -13.59
C VAL A 626 0.05 37.16 -15.07
N PHE A 627 -1.00 36.41 -15.44
CA PHE A 627 -1.41 36.27 -16.84
C PHE A 627 -1.87 37.62 -17.43
N ALA A 628 -2.65 38.42 -16.70
CA ALA A 628 -3.06 39.73 -17.15
C ALA A 628 -1.83 40.65 -17.44
N ALA A 629 -0.86 40.65 -16.52
CA ALA A 629 0.39 41.40 -16.71
C ALA A 629 1.17 40.92 -17.96
N PHE A 630 1.25 39.59 -18.13
CA PHE A 630 1.88 38.99 -19.30
C PHE A 630 1.15 39.37 -20.61
N LEU A 631 -0.18 39.30 -20.65
CA LEU A 631 -0.97 39.66 -21.82
C LEU A 631 -0.85 41.15 -22.16
N ILE A 632 -0.76 42.05 -21.16
CA ILE A 632 -0.51 43.46 -21.38
C ILE A 632 0.86 43.65 -22.01
N ALA A 633 1.91 42.98 -21.47
CA ALA A 633 3.26 43.05 -22.05
C ALA A 633 3.28 42.50 -23.50
N GLN A 634 2.57 41.43 -23.77
CA GLN A 634 2.41 40.89 -25.14
C GLN A 634 1.72 41.88 -26.09
N ALA A 635 0.65 42.51 -25.62
CA ALA A 635 -0.08 43.46 -26.43
C ALA A 635 0.84 44.62 -26.82
N THR A 636 1.70 45.12 -25.92
CA THR A 636 2.67 46.18 -26.26
C THR A 636 3.70 45.73 -27.29
N ALA A 637 4.12 44.46 -27.25
CA ALA A 637 5.05 43.90 -28.24
C ALA A 637 4.42 43.71 -29.63
N VAL A 638 3.16 43.24 -29.68
CA VAL A 638 2.44 43.01 -30.97
C VAL A 638 2.02 44.32 -31.61
N PHE A 639 1.44 45.24 -30.85
CA PHE A 639 0.98 46.53 -31.38
C PHE A 639 2.09 47.60 -31.52
N GLY A 640 3.21 47.43 -30.84
CA GLY A 640 4.37 48.36 -30.91
C GLY A 640 5.24 48.22 -32.17
N GLY A 641 5.11 47.09 -32.88
CA GLY A 641 5.86 46.82 -34.10
C GLY A 641 7.33 46.43 -33.87
N GLU A 642 8.05 46.14 -34.97
CA GLU A 642 9.43 45.59 -34.95
C GLU A 642 10.41 46.63 -34.37
N ASP A 643 10.26 47.92 -34.67
CA ASP A 643 11.12 48.98 -34.17
C ASP A 643 11.01 49.14 -32.65
N HIS A 644 9.81 49.03 -32.10
CA HIS A 644 9.60 49.08 -30.66
C HIS A 644 10.19 47.86 -29.94
N LEU A 645 10.04 46.68 -30.53
CA LEU A 645 10.60 45.45 -30.00
C LEU A 645 12.14 45.51 -29.95
N ARG A 646 12.79 45.90 -31.05
CA ARG A 646 14.25 46.08 -31.13
C ARG A 646 14.74 47.10 -30.13
N ALA A 647 14.03 48.22 -29.98
CA ALA A 647 14.40 49.30 -29.05
C ALA A 647 14.30 48.87 -27.59
N THR A 648 13.35 47.97 -27.27
CA THR A 648 13.04 47.59 -25.88
C THR A 648 13.82 46.35 -25.43
N THR A 649 14.00 45.35 -26.32
CA THR A 649 14.57 44.03 -25.97
C THR A 649 15.91 43.75 -26.65
N GLY A 650 16.25 44.46 -27.72
CA GLY A 650 17.44 44.21 -28.54
C GLY A 650 17.32 43.01 -29.48
N LEU A 651 16.18 42.29 -29.45
CA LEU A 651 15.94 41.06 -30.21
C LEU A 651 15.28 41.36 -31.57
N THR A 652 15.59 40.55 -32.55
CA THR A 652 14.79 40.50 -33.78
C THR A 652 13.44 39.90 -33.51
N TYR A 653 12.45 40.14 -34.36
CA TYR A 653 11.10 39.56 -34.20
C TYR A 653 11.13 38.02 -34.18
N ALA A 654 11.99 37.42 -35.00
CA ALA A 654 12.15 35.98 -35.09
C ALA A 654 12.77 35.36 -33.80
N GLU A 655 13.77 36.04 -33.21
CA GLU A 655 14.38 35.62 -31.93
C GLU A 655 13.38 35.75 -30.77
N TYR A 656 12.60 36.84 -30.76
CA TYR A 656 11.54 37.05 -29.75
C TYR A 656 10.46 35.96 -29.82
N VAL A 657 10.09 35.54 -31.03
CA VAL A 657 9.10 34.46 -31.23
C VAL A 657 9.64 33.12 -30.77
N HIS A 658 10.93 32.84 -30.98
CA HIS A 658 11.57 31.58 -30.54
C HIS A 658 11.71 31.52 -29.00
N GLN A 659 12.00 32.64 -28.36
CA GLN A 659 12.18 32.70 -26.90
C GLN A 659 10.82 32.54 -26.18
N GLY A 660 10.72 31.61 -25.23
CA GLY A 660 9.61 31.50 -24.31
C GLY A 660 8.46 30.60 -24.74
N PHE A 661 8.49 29.99 -25.92
CA PHE A 661 7.40 29.13 -26.39
C PHE A 661 7.17 27.93 -25.44
N GLY A 662 8.23 27.18 -25.07
CA GLY A 662 8.13 26.05 -24.14
C GLY A 662 7.57 26.43 -22.75
N GLN A 663 7.91 27.64 -22.29
CA GLN A 663 7.39 28.20 -21.03
C GLN A 663 5.89 28.47 -21.12
N LEU A 664 5.37 28.93 -22.27
CA LEU A 664 3.93 29.14 -22.47
C LEU A 664 3.14 27.83 -22.45
N THR A 665 3.64 26.81 -23.11
CA THR A 665 3.03 25.46 -23.07
C THR A 665 2.98 24.90 -21.63
N VAL A 666 4.08 25.04 -20.88
CA VAL A 666 4.11 24.63 -19.46
C VAL A 666 3.14 25.48 -18.63
N ALA A 667 3.07 26.79 -18.88
CA ALA A 667 2.12 27.68 -18.19
C ALA A 667 0.66 27.28 -18.45
N THR A 668 0.32 26.95 -19.69
CA THR A 668 -1.03 26.43 -20.06
C THR A 668 -1.34 25.12 -19.33
N ALA A 669 -0.40 24.17 -19.28
CA ALA A 669 -0.55 22.92 -18.57
C ALA A 669 -0.72 23.13 -17.04
N LEU A 670 0.07 24.03 -16.44
CA LEU A 670 -0.08 24.40 -15.02
C LEU A 670 -1.41 25.10 -14.75
N THR A 671 -1.91 25.90 -15.67
CA THR A 671 -3.23 26.54 -15.56
C THR A 671 -4.34 25.49 -15.49
N LEU A 672 -4.28 24.43 -16.30
CA LEU A 672 -5.21 23.29 -16.18
C LEU A 672 -5.17 22.66 -14.80
N LEU A 673 -3.97 22.50 -14.21
CA LEU A 673 -3.83 21.97 -12.85
C LEU A 673 -4.46 22.91 -11.82
N VAL A 674 -4.28 24.25 -11.96
CA VAL A 674 -4.90 25.25 -11.08
C VAL A 674 -6.42 25.22 -11.21
N ILE A 675 -6.96 25.19 -12.43
CA ILE A 675 -8.40 25.04 -12.69
C ILE A 675 -8.95 23.78 -12.01
N TRP A 676 -8.29 22.64 -12.19
CA TRP A 676 -8.66 21.38 -11.56
C TRP A 676 -8.62 21.44 -10.04
N ALA A 677 -7.55 21.99 -9.46
CA ALA A 677 -7.39 22.10 -8.01
C ALA A 677 -8.44 23.03 -7.39
N ALA A 678 -8.67 24.19 -8.01
CA ALA A 678 -9.68 25.15 -7.55
C ALA A 678 -11.09 24.60 -7.66
N ALA A 679 -11.46 23.96 -8.79
CA ALA A 679 -12.77 23.32 -8.96
C ALA A 679 -13.03 22.21 -7.92
N ARG A 680 -11.97 21.55 -7.43
CA ARG A 680 -12.05 20.46 -6.44
C ARG A 680 -12.11 20.95 -4.99
N LYS A 681 -11.49 22.10 -4.70
CA LYS A 681 -11.34 22.65 -3.35
C LYS A 681 -12.34 23.78 -3.03
N ALA A 682 -12.89 24.44 -4.04
CA ALA A 682 -13.83 25.53 -3.81
C ALA A 682 -15.13 25.04 -3.17
N PRO A 683 -15.66 25.74 -2.15
CA PRO A 683 -17.01 25.51 -1.65
C PRO A 683 -18.03 25.90 -2.72
N VAL A 684 -19.09 25.13 -2.86
CA VAL A 684 -20.17 25.34 -3.87
C VAL A 684 -21.56 25.40 -3.24
N GLU A 685 -21.64 25.60 -1.94
CA GLU A 685 -22.88 25.54 -1.18
C GLU A 685 -23.78 26.72 -1.46
N THR A 686 -23.23 27.94 -1.47
CA THR A 686 -24.00 29.16 -1.69
C THR A 686 -24.02 29.59 -3.17
N VAL A 687 -25.02 30.37 -3.56
CA VAL A 687 -25.08 30.99 -4.91
C VAL A 687 -23.88 31.88 -5.16
N SER A 688 -23.42 32.60 -4.12
CA SER A 688 -22.24 33.47 -4.18
C SER A 688 -20.95 32.66 -4.44
N ASP A 689 -20.78 31.49 -3.81
CA ASP A 689 -19.60 30.64 -4.02
C ASP A 689 -19.53 30.15 -5.47
N ARG A 690 -20.66 29.70 -5.99
CA ARG A 690 -20.78 29.28 -7.41
C ARG A 690 -20.48 30.41 -8.38
N LEU A 691 -20.92 31.63 -8.05
CA LEU A 691 -20.66 32.81 -8.90
C LEU A 691 -19.14 33.12 -8.91
N TRP A 692 -18.50 33.20 -7.75
CA TRP A 692 -17.07 33.47 -7.65
C TRP A 692 -16.23 32.38 -8.35
N LEU A 693 -16.62 31.11 -8.21
CA LEU A 693 -15.94 30.03 -8.92
C LEU A 693 -16.04 30.18 -10.44
N ARG A 694 -17.22 30.49 -10.96
CA ARG A 694 -17.44 30.70 -12.40
C ARG A 694 -16.68 31.90 -12.94
N VAL A 695 -16.66 32.99 -12.19
CA VAL A 695 -15.98 34.23 -12.61
C VAL A 695 -14.48 34.03 -12.60
N ALA A 696 -13.92 33.50 -11.49
CA ALA A 696 -12.49 33.32 -11.35
C ALA A 696 -11.93 32.31 -12.36
N LEU A 697 -12.56 31.15 -12.49
CA LEU A 697 -12.12 30.13 -13.45
C LEU A 697 -12.44 30.50 -14.90
N GLY A 698 -13.55 31.24 -15.13
CA GLY A 698 -13.89 31.77 -16.45
C GLY A 698 -12.86 32.80 -16.94
N LEU A 699 -12.43 33.70 -16.07
CA LEU A 699 -11.39 34.68 -16.38
C LEU A 699 -10.05 33.99 -16.65
N LEU A 700 -9.63 33.09 -15.78
CA LEU A 700 -8.39 32.32 -15.95
C LEU A 700 -8.39 31.49 -17.24
N ALA A 701 -9.52 30.87 -17.59
CA ALA A 701 -9.65 30.11 -18.83
C ALA A 701 -9.62 31.02 -20.07
N ALA A 702 -10.24 32.21 -20.00
CA ALA A 702 -10.19 33.19 -21.09
C ALA A 702 -8.75 33.67 -21.33
N GLU A 703 -8.02 34.01 -20.27
CA GLU A 703 -6.60 34.38 -20.34
C GLU A 703 -5.75 33.25 -20.93
N ALA A 704 -5.94 32.02 -20.46
CA ALA A 704 -5.25 30.84 -20.98
C ALA A 704 -5.53 30.63 -22.47
N MET A 705 -6.76 30.86 -22.94
CA MET A 705 -7.11 30.75 -24.36
C MET A 705 -6.41 31.81 -25.21
N VAL A 706 -6.23 33.03 -24.69
CA VAL A 706 -5.44 34.08 -25.38
C VAL A 706 -3.98 33.67 -25.46
N VAL A 707 -3.43 33.06 -24.39
CA VAL A 707 -2.05 32.55 -24.39
C VAL A 707 -1.88 31.43 -25.43
N VAL A 708 -2.82 30.46 -25.49
CA VAL A 708 -2.82 29.39 -26.51
C VAL A 708 -2.87 30.00 -27.91
N GLY A 709 -3.79 30.94 -28.16
CA GLY A 709 -3.88 31.64 -29.45
C GLY A 709 -2.58 32.38 -29.82
N SER A 710 -1.94 33.03 -28.85
CA SER A 710 -0.67 33.72 -29.04
C SER A 710 0.48 32.70 -29.33
N ALA A 711 0.49 31.54 -28.65
CA ALA A 711 1.48 30.50 -28.88
C ALA A 711 1.37 29.91 -30.30
N LEU A 712 0.15 29.59 -30.72
CA LEU A 712 -0.11 29.09 -32.10
C LEU A 712 0.26 30.14 -33.17
N TYR A 713 -0.08 31.41 -32.94
CA TYR A 713 0.30 32.50 -33.88
C TYR A 713 1.82 32.66 -33.98
N ARG A 714 2.52 32.62 -32.86
CA ARG A 714 3.99 32.64 -32.84
C ARG A 714 4.60 31.45 -33.57
N MET A 715 4.08 30.23 -33.36
CA MET A 715 4.57 29.05 -34.03
C MET A 715 4.36 29.13 -35.56
N HIS A 716 3.21 29.65 -35.99
CA HIS A 716 2.93 29.89 -37.40
C HIS A 716 3.96 30.81 -38.05
N LEU A 717 4.24 31.96 -37.44
CA LEU A 717 5.30 32.90 -37.90
C LEU A 717 6.69 32.26 -37.93
N TYR A 718 6.96 31.41 -36.93
CA TYR A 718 8.25 30.71 -36.86
C TYR A 718 8.36 29.64 -37.97
N GLN A 719 7.28 28.97 -38.30
CA GLN A 719 7.23 28.00 -39.40
C GLN A 719 7.41 28.67 -40.78
N GLU A 720 6.80 29.83 -40.99
CA GLU A 720 7.01 30.62 -42.19
C GLU A 720 8.48 31.05 -42.38
N ALA A 721 9.10 31.51 -41.25
CA ALA A 721 10.50 31.95 -41.30
C ALA A 721 11.53 30.84 -41.49
N TYR A 722 11.35 29.69 -40.76
CA TYR A 722 12.35 28.63 -40.64
C TYR A 722 11.91 27.26 -41.25
N GLY A 723 10.71 27.16 -41.84
CA GLY A 723 10.17 25.95 -42.43
C GLY A 723 9.43 25.06 -41.39
N PHE A 724 8.83 24.00 -41.88
CA PHE A 724 8.02 23.07 -41.12
C PHE A 724 8.85 21.89 -40.63
N THR A 725 8.63 21.46 -39.37
CA THR A 725 9.27 20.25 -38.81
C THR A 725 8.28 19.40 -38.04
N GLN A 726 8.60 18.11 -37.83
CA GLN A 726 7.80 17.16 -37.06
C GLN A 726 7.50 17.69 -35.65
N LEU A 727 8.51 18.22 -34.94
CA LEU A 727 8.35 18.78 -33.60
C LEU A 727 7.36 19.95 -33.58
N ARG A 728 7.48 20.89 -34.55
CA ARG A 728 6.61 22.07 -34.62
C ARG A 728 5.15 21.66 -34.88
N LEU A 729 4.91 20.70 -35.76
CA LEU A 729 3.58 20.16 -36.03
C LEU A 729 2.96 19.50 -34.79
N VAL A 730 3.73 18.67 -34.09
CA VAL A 730 3.26 18.02 -32.84
C VAL A 730 2.93 19.07 -31.78
N VAL A 731 3.75 20.09 -31.66
CA VAL A 731 3.56 21.18 -30.69
C VAL A 731 2.31 21.99 -31.00
N ASP A 732 2.02 22.32 -32.24
CA ASP A 732 0.81 23.02 -32.63
C ASP A 732 -0.45 22.23 -32.24
N VAL A 733 -0.48 20.94 -32.58
CA VAL A 733 -1.62 20.09 -32.27
C VAL A 733 -1.76 19.89 -30.75
N PHE A 734 -0.63 19.75 -30.03
CA PHE A 734 -0.62 19.62 -28.57
C PHE A 734 -1.13 20.89 -27.89
N GLU A 735 -0.70 22.08 -28.32
CA GLU A 735 -1.15 23.36 -27.79
C GLU A 735 -2.67 23.57 -28.07
N ALA A 736 -3.12 23.27 -29.29
CA ALA A 736 -4.55 23.31 -29.62
C ALA A 736 -5.37 22.33 -28.76
N TRP A 737 -4.82 21.14 -28.49
CA TRP A 737 -5.45 20.16 -27.61
C TRP A 737 -5.47 20.63 -26.15
N LEU A 738 -4.42 21.26 -25.64
CA LEU A 738 -4.42 21.90 -24.30
C LEU A 738 -5.52 22.97 -24.23
N GLY A 739 -5.66 23.81 -25.24
CA GLY A 739 -6.75 24.80 -25.34
C GLY A 739 -8.14 24.13 -25.27
N LEU A 740 -8.33 23.02 -25.99
CA LEU A 740 -9.56 22.23 -25.91
C LEU A 740 -9.83 21.71 -24.49
N LEU A 741 -8.78 21.26 -23.76
CA LEU A 741 -8.89 20.84 -22.38
C LEU A 741 -9.20 21.99 -21.41
N VAL A 742 -8.69 23.20 -21.65
CA VAL A 742 -9.06 24.41 -20.90
C VAL A 742 -10.56 24.70 -21.03
N ILE A 743 -11.10 24.64 -22.25
CA ILE A 743 -12.53 24.81 -22.51
C ILE A 743 -13.34 23.69 -21.80
N ALA A 744 -12.92 22.43 -21.92
CA ALA A 744 -13.57 21.31 -21.26
C ALA A 744 -13.56 21.44 -19.73
N GLY A 745 -12.42 21.90 -19.15
CA GLY A 745 -12.28 22.19 -17.73
C GLY A 745 -13.22 23.30 -17.25
N LEU A 746 -13.35 24.36 -18.02
CA LEU A 746 -14.30 25.45 -17.76
C LEU A 746 -15.75 24.94 -17.81
N VAL A 747 -16.11 24.15 -18.83
CA VAL A 747 -17.44 23.53 -18.92
C VAL A 747 -17.72 22.65 -17.71
N ALA A 748 -16.76 21.85 -17.27
CA ALA A 748 -16.89 20.99 -16.09
C ALA A 748 -17.10 21.82 -14.80
N ALA A 749 -16.39 22.96 -14.67
CA ALA A 749 -16.51 23.84 -13.52
C ALA A 749 -17.84 24.61 -13.49
N VAL A 750 -18.33 25.05 -14.64
CA VAL A 750 -19.59 25.84 -14.76
C VAL A 750 -20.84 24.97 -14.66
N ALA A 751 -20.82 23.80 -15.28
CA ALA A 751 -21.94 22.85 -15.29
C ALA A 751 -22.18 22.13 -13.95
N GLY A 752 -21.34 22.36 -12.97
CA GLY A 752 -21.17 21.74 -11.66
C GLY A 752 -22.40 21.23 -10.94
N GLY A 753 -22.82 20.04 -11.17
CA GLY A 753 -23.92 19.32 -10.53
C GLY A 753 -24.69 18.42 -11.50
N ALA A 754 -24.90 18.84 -12.74
CA ALA A 754 -25.61 18.05 -13.76
C ALA A 754 -24.69 17.02 -14.47
N ILE A 755 -23.37 17.24 -14.51
CA ILE A 755 -22.38 16.41 -15.25
C ILE A 755 -21.32 15.83 -14.31
N GLY A 756 -21.67 15.53 -13.05
CA GLY A 756 -20.82 14.73 -12.15
C GLY A 756 -19.42 15.32 -11.88
N ARG A 757 -19.32 16.59 -11.43
CA ARG A 757 -18.09 17.25 -10.94
C ARG A 757 -16.80 16.96 -11.75
N GLY A 758 -16.88 16.94 -13.08
CA GLY A 758 -15.70 16.78 -13.95
C GLY A 758 -15.11 15.35 -14.02
N VAL A 759 -15.80 14.34 -13.52
CA VAL A 759 -15.37 12.93 -13.60
C VAL A 759 -15.19 12.46 -15.06
N TRP A 760 -15.88 13.07 -16.01
CA TRP A 760 -15.76 12.78 -17.43
C TRP A 760 -14.50 13.38 -18.07
N LEU A 761 -13.86 14.38 -17.44
CA LEU A 761 -12.75 15.16 -18.03
C LEU A 761 -11.53 14.27 -18.33
N GLY A 762 -11.20 13.33 -17.46
CA GLY A 762 -10.09 12.38 -17.70
C GLY A 762 -10.34 11.51 -18.94
N ARG A 763 -11.57 10.99 -19.10
CA ARG A 763 -11.95 10.22 -20.30
C ARG A 763 -11.98 11.08 -21.55
N PHE A 764 -12.44 12.30 -21.44
CA PHE A 764 -12.46 13.26 -22.54
C PHE A 764 -11.03 13.59 -22.99
N ALA A 765 -10.11 13.84 -22.06
CA ALA A 765 -8.71 14.09 -22.37
C ALA A 765 -8.09 12.90 -23.12
N LEU A 766 -8.30 11.67 -22.64
CA LEU A 766 -7.79 10.47 -23.30
C LEU A 766 -8.34 10.30 -24.73
N VAL A 767 -9.65 10.40 -24.90
CA VAL A 767 -10.32 10.19 -26.21
C VAL A 767 -9.96 11.31 -27.17
N SER A 768 -10.01 12.59 -26.75
CA SER A 768 -9.67 13.73 -27.60
C SER A 768 -8.19 13.74 -28.00
N GLY A 769 -7.28 13.35 -27.10
CA GLY A 769 -5.85 13.18 -27.42
C GLY A 769 -5.61 12.06 -28.44
N ALA A 770 -6.27 10.92 -28.27
CA ALA A 770 -6.21 9.82 -29.24
C ALA A 770 -6.76 10.23 -30.62
N VAL A 771 -7.86 10.99 -30.66
CA VAL A 771 -8.44 11.53 -31.90
C VAL A 771 -7.52 12.56 -32.55
N ALA A 772 -6.89 13.45 -31.75
CA ALA A 772 -5.92 14.42 -32.27
C ALA A 772 -4.71 13.72 -32.93
N LEU A 773 -4.19 12.66 -32.30
CA LEU A 773 -3.10 11.85 -32.84
C LEU A 773 -3.51 11.13 -34.16
N LEU A 774 -4.73 10.57 -34.22
CA LEU A 774 -5.28 10.01 -35.46
C LEU A 774 -5.44 11.10 -36.53
N GLY A 775 -5.79 12.32 -36.16
CA GLY A 775 -5.83 13.47 -37.05
C GLY A 775 -4.47 13.75 -37.67
N ILE A 776 -3.40 13.82 -36.85
CA ILE A 776 -2.01 13.97 -37.34
C ILE A 776 -1.65 12.81 -38.30
N ALA A 777 -1.93 11.58 -37.90
CA ALA A 777 -1.62 10.41 -38.74
C ALA A 777 -2.42 10.44 -40.07
N ALA A 778 -3.66 10.92 -40.06
CA ALA A 778 -4.52 11.00 -41.26
C ALA A 778 -4.00 11.98 -42.31
N ILE A 779 -3.46 13.16 -41.88
CA ILE A 779 -2.90 14.17 -42.82
C ILE A 779 -1.56 13.76 -43.42
N ASN A 780 -0.99 12.63 -43.03
CA ASN A 780 0.35 12.19 -43.49
C ASN A 780 1.44 13.21 -43.16
N PRO A 781 1.89 13.29 -41.89
CA PRO A 781 2.66 14.43 -41.39
C PRO A 781 3.99 14.66 -42.15
N ASP A 782 4.74 13.62 -42.48
CA ASP A 782 6.02 13.77 -43.18
C ASP A 782 5.82 14.23 -44.61
N ALA A 783 4.80 13.70 -45.29
CA ALA A 783 4.44 14.19 -46.66
C ALA A 783 3.93 15.65 -46.60
N TRP A 784 3.12 15.99 -45.62
CA TRP A 784 2.62 17.35 -45.43
C TRP A 784 3.75 18.35 -45.14
N ILE A 785 4.71 17.99 -44.28
CA ILE A 785 5.92 18.78 -43.99
C ILE A 785 6.78 18.95 -45.24
N ALA A 786 7.03 17.88 -45.98
CA ALA A 786 7.80 17.90 -47.22
C ALA A 786 7.13 18.85 -48.22
N GLU A 787 5.82 18.71 -48.49
CA GLU A 787 5.08 19.52 -49.43
C GLU A 787 5.16 21.01 -49.13
N HIS A 788 4.97 21.40 -47.81
CA HIS A 788 5.06 22.81 -47.43
C HIS A 788 6.50 23.35 -47.50
N ASN A 789 7.50 22.54 -47.19
CA ASN A 789 8.91 22.98 -47.34
C ASN A 789 9.32 23.08 -48.82
N VAL A 790 8.81 22.24 -49.70
CA VAL A 790 9.00 22.35 -51.15
C VAL A 790 8.35 23.63 -51.67
N SER A 791 7.09 23.89 -51.30
CA SER A 791 6.38 25.12 -51.68
C SER A 791 7.13 26.38 -51.17
N ARG A 792 7.61 26.36 -49.96
CA ARG A 792 8.41 27.44 -49.38
C ARG A 792 9.73 27.62 -50.17
N TYR A 793 10.36 26.55 -50.63
CA TYR A 793 11.54 26.61 -51.47
C TYR A 793 11.23 27.30 -52.79
N GLU A 794 10.12 26.96 -53.45
CA GLU A 794 9.66 27.60 -54.67
C GLU A 794 9.46 29.12 -54.53
N GLU A 795 8.98 29.56 -53.32
CA GLU A 795 8.73 30.99 -53.04
C GLU A 795 9.98 31.78 -52.59
N THR A 796 10.83 31.12 -51.78
CA THR A 796 11.90 31.86 -51.07
C THR A 796 13.34 31.44 -51.50
N GLY A 797 13.46 30.30 -52.20
CA GLY A 797 14.76 29.70 -52.54
C GLY A 797 15.49 29.09 -51.33
N LYS A 798 14.85 28.99 -50.16
CA LYS A 798 15.47 28.46 -48.93
C LYS A 798 14.94 27.05 -48.60
N ILE A 799 15.85 26.05 -48.49
CA ILE A 799 15.52 24.69 -48.15
C ILE A 799 16.55 24.09 -47.17
N ASP A 800 16.08 23.29 -46.23
CA ASP A 800 16.91 22.53 -45.30
C ASP A 800 16.99 21.08 -45.82
N THR A 801 18.02 20.78 -46.61
CA THR A 801 18.23 19.48 -47.22
C THR A 801 18.56 18.39 -46.22
N PHE A 802 19.27 18.73 -45.13
CA PHE A 802 19.65 17.81 -44.07
C PHE A 802 18.40 17.32 -43.32
N TYR A 803 17.50 18.25 -42.95
CA TYR A 803 16.24 17.88 -42.28
C TYR A 803 15.33 17.02 -43.16
N LEU A 804 15.19 17.39 -44.45
CA LEU A 804 14.33 16.65 -45.37
C LEU A 804 14.83 15.25 -45.66
N ARG A 805 16.14 15.01 -45.63
CA ARG A 805 16.73 13.66 -45.76
C ARG A 805 16.34 12.72 -44.60
N GLY A 806 16.04 13.29 -43.43
CA GLY A 806 15.62 12.55 -42.23
C GLY A 806 14.13 12.21 -42.18
N LEU A 807 13.33 12.62 -43.18
CA LEU A 807 11.92 12.25 -43.25
C LEU A 807 11.74 10.81 -43.73
N SER A 808 10.60 10.20 -43.38
CA SER A 808 10.23 8.84 -43.77
C SER A 808 9.88 8.73 -45.27
N ASP A 809 9.71 7.50 -45.77
CA ASP A 809 9.25 7.20 -47.13
C ASP A 809 7.90 7.85 -47.47
N ASP A 810 7.09 8.20 -46.48
CA ASP A 810 5.87 8.96 -46.71
C ASP A 810 6.08 10.33 -47.37
N ALA A 811 7.28 10.92 -47.24
CA ALA A 811 7.65 12.23 -47.82
C ALA A 811 8.12 12.15 -49.27
N VAL A 812 8.55 10.96 -49.73
CA VAL A 812 9.18 10.77 -51.04
C VAL A 812 8.34 11.36 -52.21
N PRO A 813 7.03 11.10 -52.31
CA PRO A 813 6.21 11.65 -53.41
C PRO A 813 6.17 13.18 -53.47
N ALA A 814 6.35 13.86 -52.33
CA ALA A 814 6.43 15.32 -52.29
C ALA A 814 7.81 15.83 -52.67
N LEU A 815 8.87 15.15 -52.22
CA LEU A 815 10.26 15.50 -52.48
C LEU A 815 10.67 15.26 -53.94
N GLU A 816 9.98 14.36 -54.67
CA GLU A 816 10.19 14.13 -56.08
C GLU A 816 9.94 15.37 -56.98
N LYS A 817 9.16 16.34 -56.49
CA LYS A 817 8.87 17.61 -57.16
C LYS A 817 10.07 18.57 -57.17
N LEU A 818 11.13 18.30 -56.38
CA LEU A 818 12.34 19.12 -56.35
C LEU A 818 13.19 19.00 -57.63
N PRO A 819 14.00 20.01 -57.94
CA PRO A 819 15.01 19.91 -58.98
C PRO A 819 15.94 18.70 -58.80
N ASP A 820 16.44 18.13 -59.93
CA ASP A 820 17.22 16.88 -59.93
C ASP A 820 18.45 16.91 -59.02
N ASP A 821 19.13 18.03 -58.95
CA ASP A 821 20.32 18.25 -58.11
C ASP A 821 19.98 18.15 -56.60
N LEU A 822 18.89 18.73 -56.16
CA LEU A 822 18.43 18.67 -54.78
C LEU A 822 17.80 17.31 -54.48
N ARG A 823 17.03 16.76 -55.44
CA ARG A 823 16.39 15.44 -55.29
C ARG A 823 17.40 14.35 -55.04
N LEU A 824 18.50 14.29 -55.83
CA LEU A 824 19.58 13.31 -55.66
C LEU A 824 20.36 13.48 -54.34
N CYS A 825 20.35 14.68 -53.75
CA CYS A 825 20.95 14.94 -52.45
C CYS A 825 20.06 14.46 -51.29
N ILE A 826 18.72 14.55 -51.43
CA ILE A 826 17.79 14.28 -50.38
C ILE A 826 17.33 12.82 -50.38
N LEU A 827 17.01 12.24 -51.56
CA LEU A 827 16.56 10.88 -51.70
C LEU A 827 17.75 9.92 -51.74
N ALA A 828 18.07 9.31 -50.59
CA ALA A 828 19.10 8.27 -50.53
C ALA A 828 18.59 6.98 -51.24
N PRO A 829 19.48 6.21 -51.92
CA PRO A 829 19.13 4.88 -52.39
C PRO A 829 18.70 3.99 -51.23
N SER A 830 17.53 3.38 -51.30
CA SER A 830 17.05 2.47 -50.26
C SER A 830 17.01 1.03 -50.78
N ASP A 831 17.60 0.11 -50.01
CA ASP A 831 17.47 -1.33 -50.21
C ASP A 831 16.10 -1.74 -49.60
N ARG A 832 15.13 -2.06 -50.42
CA ARG A 832 13.74 -2.32 -50.06
C ARG A 832 13.31 -3.77 -50.24
N ASP A 833 14.24 -4.72 -50.19
CA ASP A 833 13.91 -6.16 -50.19
C ASP A 833 13.15 -6.55 -48.90
N GLY A 834 11.96 -5.99 -48.71
CA GLY A 834 11.11 -6.26 -47.56
C GLY A 834 10.13 -7.43 -47.77
N ASP A 835 9.90 -8.22 -46.72
CA ASP A 835 8.88 -9.26 -46.68
C ASP A 835 7.46 -8.64 -46.71
N TRP A 836 6.46 -9.35 -47.23
CA TRP A 836 5.05 -8.92 -47.30
C TRP A 836 4.48 -8.56 -45.91
N LEU A 837 5.07 -9.04 -44.82
CA LEU A 837 4.69 -8.68 -43.43
C LEU A 837 5.12 -7.25 -43.05
N GLU A 838 6.09 -6.70 -43.74
CA GLU A 838 6.51 -5.31 -43.59
C GLU A 838 5.70 -4.35 -44.45
N TRP A 839 4.74 -4.86 -45.23
CA TRP A 839 3.94 -4.04 -46.13
C TRP A 839 3.36 -2.81 -45.44
N ASN A 840 3.63 -1.67 -46.02
CA ASN A 840 3.20 -0.35 -45.53
C ASN A 840 2.91 0.55 -46.75
N LEU A 841 1.80 1.27 -46.74
CA LEU A 841 1.34 2.10 -47.84
C LEU A 841 2.31 3.25 -48.16
N GLY A 842 3.01 3.80 -47.20
CA GLY A 842 4.03 4.84 -47.41
C GLY A 842 5.19 4.30 -48.21
N ARG A 843 5.77 3.17 -47.83
CA ARG A 843 6.87 2.48 -48.55
C ARG A 843 6.44 2.02 -49.94
N GLU A 844 5.25 1.45 -50.07
CA GLU A 844 4.71 1.04 -51.38
C GLU A 844 4.60 2.20 -52.37
N ARG A 845 4.16 3.40 -51.86
CA ARG A 845 4.06 4.59 -52.73
C ARG A 845 5.43 5.18 -53.13
N ALA A 846 6.40 5.05 -52.27
CA ALA A 846 7.76 5.51 -52.50
C ALA A 846 8.57 4.53 -53.40
N ASP A 847 8.06 3.29 -53.52
CA ASP A 847 8.70 2.28 -54.35
C ASP A 847 8.70 2.70 -55.85
N GLY A 848 9.86 2.55 -56.50
CA GLY A 848 10.08 3.03 -57.89
C GLY A 848 10.35 4.53 -58.03
N MET A 849 10.23 5.37 -56.99
CA MET A 849 10.51 6.82 -56.98
C MET A 849 11.93 7.12 -56.47
N THR A 850 12.51 6.26 -55.67
CA THR A 850 13.88 6.42 -55.16
C THR A 850 14.91 5.77 -56.12
N PRO A 851 16.12 6.36 -56.24
CA PRO A 851 17.18 5.75 -57.04
C PRO A 851 17.51 4.34 -56.55
N THR A 852 17.61 3.37 -57.46
CA THR A 852 18.00 1.99 -57.09
C THR A 852 19.44 2.00 -56.58
N TYR A 853 19.69 1.40 -55.41
CA TYR A 853 21.04 1.23 -54.90
C TYR A 853 21.80 0.22 -55.74
N VAL A 854 22.84 0.66 -56.43
CA VAL A 854 23.79 -0.22 -57.09
C VAL A 854 25.00 -0.38 -56.17
N PRO A 855 25.22 -1.57 -55.57
CA PRO A 855 26.35 -1.74 -54.66
C PRO A 855 27.65 -1.52 -55.40
N PRO A 856 28.67 -0.88 -54.81
CA PRO A 856 29.96 -0.57 -55.46
C PRO A 856 30.75 -1.81 -55.96
N SER A 857 30.37 -2.99 -55.49
CA SER A 857 30.99 -4.26 -55.89
C SER A 857 30.50 -4.85 -57.23
N ALA A 858 29.42 -4.26 -57.79
CA ALA A 858 28.86 -4.72 -59.06
C ALA A 858 29.41 -3.95 -60.31
N ALA A 859 30.20 -2.87 -60.10
CA ALA A 859 30.86 -2.17 -61.16
C ALA A 859 32.14 -2.90 -61.48
N GLU A 860 32.22 -3.54 -62.64
CA GLU A 860 33.51 -4.05 -63.16
C GLU A 860 34.52 -2.90 -63.27
N PRO A 861 35.83 -3.12 -62.89
CA PRO A 861 36.81 -2.03 -62.77
C PRO A 861 37.16 -1.34 -64.07
N ASP A 862 36.65 -1.75 -65.23
CA ASP A 862 37.12 -1.31 -66.54
C ASP A 862 36.24 -0.32 -67.31
N GLU A 863 35.13 0.17 -66.73
CA GLU A 863 34.29 1.22 -67.34
C GLU A 863 34.29 2.56 -66.57
N TYR A 864 35.44 3.15 -66.31
CA TYR A 864 35.51 4.57 -66.07
C TYR A 864 35.52 5.30 -67.47
N GLU A 865 34.34 5.32 -68.11
CA GLU A 865 34.12 6.26 -69.17
C GLU A 865 34.21 7.70 -68.68
N ALA A 866 35.15 8.45 -69.31
CA ALA A 866 35.29 9.88 -69.11
C ALA A 866 34.03 10.61 -69.55
N GLY A 867 33.06 10.79 -68.56
CA GLY A 867 31.78 11.43 -68.86
C GLY A 867 30.75 11.25 -67.77
N ALA A 868 30.99 10.42 -66.73
CA ALA A 868 30.13 10.32 -65.60
C ALA A 868 30.11 11.67 -64.87
N LYS A 869 28.95 12.35 -64.84
CA LYS A 869 28.74 13.53 -63.97
C LYS A 869 29.18 13.20 -62.55
N PRO A 870 30.04 14.05 -61.92
CA PRO A 870 30.39 13.81 -60.53
C PRO A 870 29.12 13.68 -59.70
N ALA A 871 29.14 12.74 -58.76
CA ALA A 871 28.06 12.61 -57.75
C ALA A 871 27.70 14.01 -57.27
N ALA A 872 26.43 14.38 -57.31
CA ALA A 872 25.97 15.72 -57.01
C ALA A 872 26.57 16.14 -55.66
N VAL A 873 27.43 17.15 -55.69
CA VAL A 873 27.96 17.77 -54.48
C VAL A 873 26.76 18.50 -53.90
N CYS A 874 26.20 17.96 -52.84
CA CYS A 874 25.11 18.64 -52.13
C CYS A 874 25.59 20.04 -51.70
N PRO A 875 24.79 21.10 -51.91
CA PRO A 875 25.16 22.44 -51.50
C PRO A 875 25.58 22.38 -50.04
N ASP A 876 26.77 22.94 -49.71
CA ASP A 876 27.25 23.03 -48.35
C ASP A 876 26.16 23.63 -47.46
N GLU A 877 25.94 23.01 -46.27
CA GLU A 877 25.00 23.46 -45.30
C GLU A 877 25.01 24.98 -45.12
N PRO A 878 23.85 25.64 -45.08
CA PRO A 878 23.82 26.98 -44.54
C PRO A 878 24.31 26.88 -43.10
N ARG A 879 25.56 27.31 -42.85
CA ARG A 879 26.05 27.45 -41.50
C ARG A 879 25.13 28.47 -40.80
N TYR A 880 24.21 27.96 -40.00
CA TYR A 880 23.57 28.82 -39.00
C TYR A 880 24.69 29.27 -38.06
N VAL A 881 25.13 30.51 -38.18
CA VAL A 881 25.95 31.15 -37.18
C VAL A 881 25.02 31.34 -35.99
N ASP A 882 25.38 30.73 -34.85
CA ASP A 882 24.65 30.82 -33.56
C ASP A 882 24.34 32.25 -33.13
#